data_ebdf312d65f673d521026a8290a09284
#
_entry.id   ebdf312d65f673d521026a8290a09284
#
_cell.length_a   1.000
_cell.length_b   1.000
_cell.length_c   1.000
_cell.angle_alpha   90.00
_cell.angle_beta   90.00
_cell.angle_gamma   90.00
#
_symmetry.space_group_name_H-M   'P 1'
#
loop_
_entity.id
_entity.type
_entity.pdbx_description
1 polymer ?
#
loop_
_entity_poly.entity_id
_entity_poly.type
_entity_poly.pdbx_seq_one_letter_code
_entity_poly.pdbx_strand_id
1 'polypeptide(L)'
;MPCRQTLRRRPTPAPPTTPAARPNLPANPQNSPQPMEPALLRVHPPLAIVRLLKTRPLHALLSDPSTSRAARQLFDAVTRPTAALCGALISSLSKLSLHRELLGSVLSLHRRGACLPPGCLPLVIKACALSASSCHGRQAHCHALVRGLLGDVFVQTALVDFYAKNGDMNSAVRVFEEMPVKDPIPMNCLITGYSKSGDVENARRLFECMPRRTSASWNSMIACYAHCGEFQVALTLFDRMLKDGAKPNAITITTVLSICAKTGDLSTGKRARALIGEDDLDNMIVRTALVEMYVKCRAIDEARQEFDRMPHRDVVAWSTVIAGYAQNGRPHESLDLFERMKAANCKPNEVTLVGVLSACAQLGSDELGEQMGNYVESQGLPLTSYLGSALIDMYTKCGHVDRAYNVFNQMEQKVVISWNSMIRGLALNGFAEDAIGLYKKMVTDGVQPNEITFVALLTACTHAGLVDQGMSFFEDMKRKHNVSPQVEHCACIVDLLCKSGRLWESYKFICDMEVEPNAVIWSTLLSACRAHANVELAKLAGDKLLVLEPENSSIYVLLSNIYADAGLWADVREIRDMMRSKNVQKLSAYSWIELDGEVHRFLVQDSYHPRSAEIYEVVDGLGSQLDHFGTDPELVLEAC
;
A
#
# COMPACT_ATOMS: atom_id res chain seq x y z
N MET A 1 15.20 58.15 -7.90
CA MET A 1 14.23 59.07 -8.51
C MET A 1 12.97 58.32 -8.86
N PRO A 2 11.79 58.83 -8.53
CA PRO A 2 10.53 58.07 -8.57
C PRO A 2 9.68 58.41 -9.80
N CYS A 3 8.85 57.52 -10.25
CA CYS A 3 7.68 57.82 -11.09
C CYS A 3 6.59 56.79 -10.83
N ARG A 4 5.66 57.18 -10.11
CA ARG A 4 4.25 57.64 -10.31
C ARG A 4 3.25 56.49 -10.54
N GLN A 5 2.47 56.38 -9.51
CA GLN A 5 1.11 55.80 -9.42
C GLN A 5 0.17 56.29 -10.52
N THR A 6 -0.71 55.43 -10.99
CA THR A 6 -2.07 55.81 -11.38
C THR A 6 -3.07 54.78 -10.89
N LEU A 7 -3.82 55.24 -9.90
CA LEU A 7 -5.10 54.68 -9.44
C LEU A 7 -6.15 54.69 -10.58
N ARG A 8 -6.90 53.65 -10.80
CA ARG A 8 -8.25 53.69 -11.36
C ARG A 8 -9.23 52.88 -10.55
N ARG A 9 -10.32 53.59 -10.24
CA ARG A 9 -11.43 53.32 -9.32
C ARG A 9 -12.32 52.16 -9.75
N ARG A 10 -12.90 51.50 -8.76
CA ARG A 10 -14.09 50.63 -8.86
C ARG A 10 -15.34 51.45 -9.23
N PRO A 11 -16.34 50.86 -9.86
CA PRO A 11 -17.74 51.26 -9.64
C PRO A 11 -18.53 50.20 -8.85
N THR A 12 -19.43 50.73 -8.03
CA THR A 12 -20.37 50.10 -7.12
C THR A 12 -21.63 49.55 -7.84
N PRO A 13 -22.44 48.72 -7.17
CA PRO A 13 -23.56 47.98 -7.80
C PRO A 13 -24.88 48.73 -7.75
N ALA A 14 -25.79 48.42 -8.68
CA ALA A 14 -27.20 48.85 -8.69
C ALA A 14 -28.17 47.65 -8.59
N PRO A 15 -29.42 47.83 -8.14
CA PRO A 15 -30.26 46.86 -7.47
C PRO A 15 -31.28 46.12 -8.41
N PRO A 16 -32.15 45.26 -7.86
CA PRO A 16 -32.86 44.21 -8.62
C PRO A 16 -34.24 44.67 -9.17
N THR A 17 -34.63 44.03 -10.27
CA THR A 17 -36.03 44.09 -10.72
C THR A 17 -36.56 42.68 -11.03
N THR A 18 -37.74 42.42 -10.51
CA THR A 18 -38.60 41.24 -10.69
C THR A 18 -39.53 41.42 -11.91
N PRO A 19 -40.54 40.55 -12.16
CA PRO A 19 -40.46 39.43 -13.14
C PRO A 19 -41.53 39.55 -14.26
N ALA A 20 -41.41 38.82 -15.37
CA ALA A 20 -42.53 38.63 -16.30
C ALA A 20 -42.47 37.29 -17.08
N ALA A 21 -43.54 36.54 -16.87
CA ALA A 21 -44.37 35.75 -17.79
C ALA A 21 -43.76 34.74 -18.78
N ARG A 22 -44.28 33.49 -18.64
CA ARG A 22 -44.27 32.36 -19.61
C ARG A 22 -44.93 32.68 -20.95
N PRO A 23 -44.64 31.89 -22.01
CA PRO A 23 -45.65 30.88 -22.41
C PRO A 23 -45.11 29.53 -22.94
N ASN A 24 -45.87 28.51 -22.59
CA ASN A 24 -46.28 27.26 -23.28
C ASN A 24 -45.45 26.55 -24.37
N LEU A 25 -45.09 25.30 -24.04
CA LEU A 25 -45.18 23.94 -24.61
C LEU A 25 -45.36 23.75 -26.16
N PRO A 26 -44.83 22.62 -26.74
CA PRO A 26 -45.49 21.33 -26.56
C PRO A 26 -44.57 20.10 -26.34
N ALA A 27 -45.24 19.03 -25.91
CA ALA A 27 -44.73 17.71 -25.54
C ALA A 27 -44.39 16.81 -26.75
N ASN A 28 -43.47 15.86 -26.58
CA ASN A 28 -43.73 14.42 -26.68
C ASN A 28 -42.49 13.53 -26.39
N PRO A 29 -42.67 12.24 -26.18
CA PRO A 29 -42.13 11.48 -25.09
C PRO A 29 -41.16 10.37 -25.53
N GLN A 30 -40.20 10.00 -24.67
CA GLN A 30 -39.68 8.62 -24.68
C GLN A 30 -39.20 8.19 -23.30
N ASN A 31 -39.72 7.07 -22.87
CA ASN A 31 -39.57 6.30 -21.68
C ASN A 31 -38.09 5.97 -21.30
N SER A 32 -37.74 6.27 -20.07
CA SER A 32 -36.79 5.49 -19.29
C SER A 32 -37.28 5.44 -17.83
N PRO A 33 -37.26 4.30 -17.15
CA PRO A 33 -37.80 4.19 -15.78
C PRO A 33 -36.85 4.79 -14.77
N GLN A 34 -37.30 5.83 -14.07
CA GLN A 34 -36.67 6.33 -12.84
C GLN A 34 -36.92 5.35 -11.68
N PRO A 35 -35.97 5.22 -10.72
CA PRO A 35 -36.21 4.45 -9.51
C PRO A 35 -37.18 5.19 -8.59
N MET A 36 -38.24 4.50 -8.21
CA MET A 36 -39.28 5.00 -7.29
C MET A 36 -38.71 5.24 -5.88
N GLU A 37 -38.99 6.42 -5.34
CA GLU A 37 -38.69 6.81 -3.95
C GLU A 37 -39.42 5.97 -2.91
N PRO A 38 -38.83 5.78 -1.70
CA PRO A 38 -39.37 4.85 -0.67
C PRO A 38 -40.42 5.47 0.28
N ALA A 39 -41.20 6.44 -0.14
CA ALA A 39 -42.10 7.17 0.77
C ALA A 39 -43.53 6.62 0.93
N LEU A 40 -43.98 5.64 0.11
CA LEU A 40 -45.36 5.15 0.09
C LEU A 40 -45.61 3.75 0.70
N LEU A 41 -44.65 3.17 1.40
CA LEU A 41 -44.75 1.81 1.96
C LEU A 41 -45.20 1.75 3.44
N ARG A 42 -45.86 2.78 3.98
CA ARG A 42 -46.15 2.85 5.42
C ARG A 42 -47.48 2.32 5.91
N VAL A 43 -48.43 1.91 5.08
CA VAL A 43 -49.79 1.62 5.61
C VAL A 43 -50.43 0.27 5.20
N HIS A 44 -50.01 -0.43 4.15
CA HIS A 44 -50.59 -1.74 3.84
C HIS A 44 -49.54 -2.77 3.37
N PRO A 45 -49.59 -4.01 3.85
CA PRO A 45 -48.72 -5.04 3.29
C PRO A 45 -49.03 -5.24 1.81
N PRO A 46 -48.02 -5.29 0.92
CA PRO A 46 -48.25 -5.43 -0.51
C PRO A 46 -49.11 -6.68 -0.77
N LEU A 47 -50.11 -6.54 -1.61
CA LEU A 47 -51.05 -7.64 -2.02
C LEU A 47 -50.35 -8.93 -2.47
N ALA A 48 -49.09 -8.80 -2.96
CA ALA A 48 -48.25 -9.93 -3.29
C ALA A 48 -47.90 -10.81 -2.06
N ILE A 49 -47.69 -10.22 -0.86
CA ILE A 49 -47.35 -10.95 0.37
C ILE A 49 -48.59 -11.69 0.91
N VAL A 50 -49.75 -11.07 0.82
CA VAL A 50 -51.01 -11.71 1.20
C VAL A 50 -51.33 -12.93 0.31
N ARG A 51 -50.98 -12.86 -0.98
CA ARG A 51 -51.08 -14.00 -1.92
C ARG A 51 -50.09 -15.11 -1.59
N LEU A 52 -48.84 -14.76 -1.21
CA LEU A 52 -47.81 -15.73 -0.78
C LEU A 52 -48.21 -16.47 0.53
N LEU A 53 -48.86 -15.79 1.46
CA LEU A 53 -49.37 -16.43 2.70
C LEU A 53 -50.46 -17.45 2.45
N LYS A 54 -51.24 -17.34 1.35
CA LYS A 54 -52.20 -18.34 0.96
C LYS A 54 -51.60 -19.65 0.43
N THR A 55 -50.34 -19.59 -0.01
CA THR A 55 -49.66 -20.71 -0.67
C THR A 55 -48.50 -21.29 0.17
N ARG A 56 -47.92 -20.50 1.09
CA ARG A 56 -46.81 -20.93 1.93
C ARG A 56 -46.96 -20.43 3.37
N PRO A 57 -46.70 -21.28 4.38
CA PRO A 57 -46.75 -20.86 5.78
C PRO A 57 -45.65 -19.83 6.10
N LEU A 58 -45.90 -18.93 7.05
CA LEU A 58 -45.01 -17.79 7.39
C LEU A 58 -43.56 -18.23 7.74
N HIS A 59 -43.41 -19.41 8.36
CA HIS A 59 -42.07 -19.93 8.68
C HIS A 59 -41.23 -20.24 7.42
N ALA A 60 -41.89 -20.73 6.36
CA ALA A 60 -41.21 -21.00 5.10
C ALA A 60 -40.83 -19.71 4.37
N LEU A 61 -41.67 -18.66 4.45
CA LEU A 61 -41.36 -17.33 3.90
C LEU A 61 -40.24 -16.62 4.66
N LEU A 62 -40.12 -16.82 5.96
CA LEU A 62 -39.01 -16.32 6.76
C LEU A 62 -37.69 -17.01 6.44
N SER A 63 -37.74 -18.27 5.99
CA SER A 63 -36.54 -19.05 5.64
C SER A 63 -35.98 -18.74 4.24
N ASP A 64 -36.77 -18.07 3.39
CA ASP A 64 -36.38 -17.71 2.02
C ASP A 64 -35.76 -16.29 2.00
N PRO A 65 -34.50 -16.13 1.57
CA PRO A 65 -33.82 -14.84 1.53
C PRO A 65 -34.57 -13.75 0.74
N SER A 66 -35.25 -14.14 -0.34
CA SER A 66 -35.97 -13.21 -1.22
C SER A 66 -37.22 -12.62 -0.57
N THR A 67 -37.87 -13.34 0.33
CA THR A 67 -39.13 -12.96 0.98
C THR A 67 -38.97 -12.59 2.47
N SER A 68 -37.81 -12.84 3.07
CA SER A 68 -37.55 -12.70 4.50
C SER A 68 -37.84 -11.30 5.07
N ARG A 69 -37.51 -10.24 4.31
CA ARG A 69 -37.72 -8.84 4.73
C ARG A 69 -39.21 -8.52 4.85
N ALA A 70 -40.02 -8.97 3.89
CA ALA A 70 -41.45 -8.76 3.89
C ALA A 70 -42.16 -9.68 4.91
N ALA A 71 -41.71 -10.93 5.05
CA ALA A 71 -42.18 -11.86 6.07
C ALA A 71 -41.92 -11.36 7.50
N ARG A 72 -40.84 -10.59 7.72
CA ARG A 72 -40.56 -9.94 8.99
C ARG A 72 -41.61 -8.91 9.39
N GLN A 73 -42.04 -8.06 8.45
CA GLN A 73 -43.10 -7.05 8.73
C GLN A 73 -44.39 -7.75 9.19
N LEU A 74 -44.72 -8.90 8.57
CA LEU A 74 -45.85 -9.71 9.00
C LEU A 74 -45.65 -10.37 10.37
N PHE A 75 -44.42 -10.81 10.64
CA PHE A 75 -44.07 -11.36 11.95
C PHE A 75 -44.23 -10.33 13.07
N ASP A 76 -43.86 -9.09 12.83
CA ASP A 76 -43.99 -8.00 13.81
C ASP A 76 -45.45 -7.69 14.16
N ALA A 77 -46.39 -7.98 13.26
CA ALA A 77 -47.85 -7.87 13.50
C ALA A 77 -48.43 -9.05 14.33
N VAL A 78 -47.68 -10.13 14.51
CA VAL A 78 -48.16 -11.27 15.32
C VAL A 78 -48.01 -10.97 16.80
N THR A 79 -49.11 -10.90 17.52
CA THR A 79 -49.14 -10.56 18.97
C THR A 79 -48.51 -11.65 19.86
N ARG A 80 -48.70 -12.93 19.54
CA ARG A 80 -48.13 -14.09 20.25
C ARG A 80 -47.47 -15.06 19.27
N PRO A 81 -46.20 -14.84 18.90
CA PRO A 81 -45.52 -15.73 17.98
C PRO A 81 -45.24 -17.10 18.64
N THR A 82 -45.45 -18.16 17.88
CA THR A 82 -45.09 -19.53 18.33
C THR A 82 -43.57 -19.70 18.35
N ALA A 83 -43.08 -20.65 19.16
CA ALA A 83 -41.66 -20.97 19.25
C ALA A 83 -41.06 -21.32 17.86
N ALA A 84 -41.83 -22.02 17.02
CA ALA A 84 -41.39 -22.33 15.65
C ALA A 84 -41.18 -21.10 14.78
N LEU A 85 -42.08 -20.11 14.85
CA LEU A 85 -41.94 -18.84 14.13
C LEU A 85 -40.76 -18.00 14.62
N CYS A 86 -40.54 -17.97 15.96
CA CYS A 86 -39.36 -17.31 16.54
C CYS A 86 -38.07 -17.96 16.04
N GLY A 87 -38.03 -19.30 16.00
CA GLY A 87 -36.91 -20.07 15.50
C GLY A 87 -36.59 -19.78 14.02
N ALA A 88 -37.66 -19.77 13.18
CA ALA A 88 -37.51 -19.47 11.76
C ALA A 88 -36.98 -18.05 11.51
N LEU A 89 -37.46 -17.04 12.26
CA LEU A 89 -36.98 -15.67 12.17
C LEU A 89 -35.49 -15.54 12.54
N ILE A 90 -35.09 -16.11 13.68
CA ILE A 90 -33.71 -16.06 14.16
C ILE A 90 -32.77 -16.78 13.18
N SER A 91 -33.17 -17.96 12.69
CA SER A 91 -32.43 -18.72 11.69
C SER A 91 -32.26 -17.97 10.39
N SER A 92 -33.32 -17.31 9.91
CA SER A 92 -33.29 -16.49 8.70
C SER A 92 -32.33 -15.28 8.84
N LEU A 93 -32.47 -14.52 9.93
CA LEU A 93 -31.60 -13.36 10.20
C LEU A 93 -30.13 -13.77 10.37
N SER A 94 -29.86 -14.93 10.95
CA SER A 94 -28.53 -15.49 11.08
C SER A 94 -27.93 -15.86 9.71
N LYS A 95 -28.70 -16.50 8.83
CA LYS A 95 -28.27 -16.86 7.46
C LYS A 95 -27.98 -15.62 6.61
N LEU A 96 -28.77 -14.57 6.79
CA LEU A 96 -28.58 -13.28 6.09
C LEU A 96 -27.47 -12.41 6.72
N SER A 97 -26.77 -12.89 7.74
CA SER A 97 -25.73 -12.17 8.47
C SER A 97 -26.20 -10.83 9.09
N LEU A 98 -27.50 -10.66 9.33
CA LEU A 98 -28.11 -9.47 9.92
C LEU A 98 -28.08 -9.53 11.46
N HIS A 99 -26.87 -9.58 12.03
CA HIS A 99 -26.66 -9.87 13.46
C HIS A 99 -27.25 -8.80 14.40
N ARG A 100 -27.16 -7.51 14.05
CA ARG A 100 -27.75 -6.42 14.86
C ARG A 100 -29.27 -6.49 14.88
N GLU A 101 -29.88 -6.81 13.74
CA GLU A 101 -31.32 -6.96 13.62
C GLU A 101 -31.82 -8.22 14.35
N LEU A 102 -31.02 -9.30 14.33
CA LEU A 102 -31.28 -10.50 15.08
C LEU A 102 -31.35 -10.18 16.58
N LEU A 103 -30.37 -9.47 17.13
CA LEU A 103 -30.36 -9.07 18.54
C LEU A 103 -31.56 -8.18 18.90
N GLY A 104 -31.88 -7.20 18.07
CA GLY A 104 -33.08 -6.35 18.24
C GLY A 104 -34.37 -7.15 18.25
N SER A 105 -34.48 -8.17 17.39
CA SER A 105 -35.65 -9.08 17.36
C SER A 105 -35.73 -9.93 18.61
N VAL A 106 -34.61 -10.48 19.08
CA VAL A 106 -34.57 -11.27 20.34
C VAL A 106 -35.03 -10.43 21.54
N LEU A 107 -34.56 -9.17 21.65
CA LEU A 107 -34.97 -8.27 22.71
C LEU A 107 -36.48 -7.95 22.65
N SER A 108 -37.00 -7.71 21.42
CA SER A 108 -38.45 -7.50 21.23
C SER A 108 -39.28 -8.72 21.63
N LEU A 109 -38.85 -9.91 21.23
CA LEU A 109 -39.50 -11.16 21.60
C LEU A 109 -39.48 -11.40 23.12
N HIS A 110 -38.37 -11.15 23.77
CA HIS A 110 -38.24 -11.23 25.22
C HIS A 110 -39.21 -10.29 25.94
N ARG A 111 -39.33 -9.05 25.51
CA ARG A 111 -40.29 -8.05 26.05
C ARG A 111 -41.75 -8.49 25.87
N ARG A 112 -42.05 -9.25 24.82
CA ARG A 112 -43.38 -9.83 24.55
C ARG A 112 -43.64 -11.11 25.30
N GLY A 113 -42.70 -11.59 26.14
CA GLY A 113 -42.81 -12.84 26.86
C GLY A 113 -42.76 -14.09 25.98
N ALA A 114 -42.25 -13.97 24.76
CA ALA A 114 -42.12 -15.09 23.83
C ALA A 114 -40.98 -16.02 24.24
N CYS A 115 -41.24 -17.32 24.25
CA CYS A 115 -40.25 -18.33 24.58
C CYS A 115 -39.43 -18.67 23.35
N LEU A 116 -38.10 -18.43 23.42
CA LEU A 116 -37.17 -18.83 22.36
C LEU A 116 -36.90 -20.34 22.43
N PRO A 117 -36.90 -21.03 21.26
CA PRO A 117 -36.47 -22.43 21.21
C PRO A 117 -35.02 -22.58 21.69
N PRO A 118 -34.68 -23.64 22.45
CA PRO A 118 -33.31 -23.88 22.91
C PRO A 118 -32.26 -23.85 21.78
N GLY A 119 -32.58 -24.44 20.62
CA GLY A 119 -31.70 -24.48 19.46
C GLY A 119 -31.38 -23.11 18.81
N CYS A 120 -32.09 -22.04 19.24
CA CYS A 120 -31.76 -20.68 18.74
C CYS A 120 -30.65 -20.01 19.57
N LEU A 121 -30.36 -20.50 20.76
CA LEU A 121 -29.41 -19.86 21.67
C LEU A 121 -27.98 -19.77 21.08
N PRO A 122 -27.43 -20.81 20.44
CA PRO A 122 -26.14 -20.73 19.76
C PRO A 122 -26.09 -19.61 18.69
N LEU A 123 -27.19 -19.42 17.94
CA LEU A 123 -27.28 -18.37 16.90
C LEU A 123 -27.29 -16.97 17.52
N VAL A 124 -27.98 -16.80 18.65
CA VAL A 124 -28.01 -15.52 19.40
C VAL A 124 -26.62 -15.21 19.96
N ILE A 125 -25.95 -16.18 20.58
CA ILE A 125 -24.59 -16.02 21.11
C ILE A 125 -23.62 -15.68 19.98
N LYS A 126 -23.72 -16.39 18.85
CA LYS A 126 -22.89 -16.09 17.66
C LYS A 126 -23.14 -14.67 17.13
N ALA A 127 -24.39 -14.20 17.13
CA ALA A 127 -24.71 -12.83 16.75
C ALA A 127 -24.11 -11.81 17.73
N CYS A 128 -24.09 -12.09 19.03
CA CYS A 128 -23.41 -11.27 20.04
C CYS A 128 -21.90 -11.21 19.80
N ALA A 129 -21.27 -12.34 19.44
CA ALA A 129 -19.86 -12.43 19.13
C ALA A 129 -19.48 -11.56 17.91
N LEU A 130 -20.29 -11.60 16.85
CA LEU A 130 -20.05 -10.87 15.60
C LEU A 130 -20.41 -9.39 15.68
N SER A 131 -21.32 -9.02 16.61
CA SER A 131 -21.69 -7.61 16.85
C SER A 131 -20.88 -6.93 17.94
N ALA A 132 -19.87 -7.60 18.50
CA ALA A 132 -19.08 -7.17 19.66
C ALA A 132 -19.95 -6.72 20.86
N SER A 133 -21.10 -7.37 21.07
CA SER A 133 -22.07 -6.99 22.09
C SER A 133 -21.87 -7.81 23.37
N SER A 134 -20.88 -7.45 24.18
CA SER A 134 -20.48 -8.17 25.38
C SER A 134 -21.61 -8.29 26.42
N CYS A 135 -22.44 -7.26 26.59
CA CYS A 135 -23.54 -7.27 27.55
C CYS A 135 -24.60 -8.33 27.20
N HIS A 136 -25.09 -8.33 25.96
CA HIS A 136 -26.11 -9.28 25.53
C HIS A 136 -25.59 -10.72 25.49
N GLY A 137 -24.31 -10.92 25.16
CA GLY A 137 -23.70 -12.23 25.20
C GLY A 137 -23.60 -12.81 26.61
N ARG A 138 -23.25 -12.00 27.62
CA ARG A 138 -23.27 -12.41 29.03
C ARG A 138 -24.69 -12.72 29.52
N GLN A 139 -25.69 -11.93 29.09
CA GLN A 139 -27.10 -12.23 29.36
C GLN A 139 -27.53 -13.56 28.75
N ALA A 140 -27.11 -13.85 27.51
CA ALA A 140 -27.38 -15.13 26.86
C ALA A 140 -26.69 -16.29 27.59
N HIS A 141 -25.49 -16.10 28.14
CA HIS A 141 -24.82 -17.10 28.99
C HIS A 141 -25.60 -17.35 30.29
N CYS A 142 -25.99 -16.30 31.01
CA CYS A 142 -26.85 -16.44 32.20
C CYS A 142 -28.17 -17.18 31.88
N HIS A 143 -28.76 -16.86 30.73
CA HIS A 143 -29.97 -17.55 30.28
C HIS A 143 -29.75 -19.05 29.98
N ALA A 144 -28.59 -19.39 29.40
CA ALA A 144 -28.17 -20.77 29.18
C ALA A 144 -28.03 -21.53 30.53
N LEU A 145 -27.40 -20.88 31.52
CA LEU A 145 -27.24 -21.40 32.88
C LEU A 145 -28.60 -21.71 33.54
N VAL A 146 -29.50 -20.73 33.60
CA VAL A 146 -30.80 -20.84 34.24
C VAL A 146 -31.67 -21.93 33.61
N ARG A 147 -31.52 -22.13 32.29
CA ARG A 147 -32.28 -23.15 31.56
C ARG A 147 -31.61 -24.53 31.52
N GLY A 148 -30.47 -24.72 32.15
CA GLY A 148 -29.72 -25.98 32.13
C GLY A 148 -29.21 -26.38 30.75
N LEU A 149 -28.99 -25.41 29.85
CA LEU A 149 -28.54 -25.65 28.47
C LEU A 149 -27.02 -25.66 28.32
N LEU A 150 -26.26 -25.53 29.40
CA LEU A 150 -24.79 -25.62 29.36
C LEU A 150 -24.25 -27.01 29.06
N GLY A 151 -25.09 -28.06 29.10
CA GLY A 151 -24.71 -29.40 28.64
C GLY A 151 -24.72 -29.56 27.12
N ASP A 152 -25.24 -28.57 26.36
CA ASP A 152 -25.29 -28.61 24.92
C ASP A 152 -23.93 -28.11 24.34
N VAL A 153 -23.24 -28.99 23.63
CA VAL A 153 -21.93 -28.72 23.00
C VAL A 153 -21.98 -27.52 22.04
N PHE A 154 -23.09 -27.31 21.33
CA PHE A 154 -23.27 -26.17 20.43
C PHE A 154 -23.35 -24.84 21.19
N VAL A 155 -24.05 -24.83 22.34
CA VAL A 155 -24.13 -23.66 23.22
C VAL A 155 -22.77 -23.35 23.81
N GLN A 156 -22.05 -24.36 24.32
CA GLN A 156 -20.71 -24.20 24.89
C GLN A 156 -19.72 -23.68 23.83
N THR A 157 -19.70 -24.29 22.64
CA THR A 157 -18.84 -23.85 21.53
C THR A 157 -19.14 -22.40 21.14
N ALA A 158 -20.41 -22.01 21.06
CA ALA A 158 -20.78 -20.63 20.76
C ALA A 158 -20.36 -19.65 21.87
N LEU A 159 -20.40 -20.06 23.15
CA LEU A 159 -19.91 -19.26 24.29
C LEU A 159 -18.38 -19.10 24.25
N VAL A 160 -17.63 -20.16 23.95
CA VAL A 160 -16.16 -20.09 23.77
C VAL A 160 -15.82 -19.11 22.65
N ASP A 161 -16.47 -19.21 21.48
CA ASP A 161 -16.27 -18.29 20.36
C ASP A 161 -16.62 -16.83 20.72
N PHE A 162 -17.73 -16.65 21.48
CA PHE A 162 -18.16 -15.35 21.94
C PHE A 162 -17.13 -14.68 22.87
N TYR A 163 -16.68 -15.37 23.91
CA TYR A 163 -15.72 -14.83 24.86
C TYR A 163 -14.35 -14.60 24.21
N ALA A 164 -13.88 -15.53 23.39
CA ALA A 164 -12.61 -15.41 22.65
C ALA A 164 -12.62 -14.21 21.69
N LYS A 165 -13.71 -13.98 20.95
CA LYS A 165 -13.83 -12.83 20.03
C LYS A 165 -13.93 -11.48 20.73
N ASN A 166 -14.48 -11.46 21.96
CA ASN A 166 -14.59 -10.25 22.78
C ASN A 166 -13.35 -10.00 23.67
N GLY A 167 -12.30 -10.82 23.57
CA GLY A 167 -11.05 -10.66 24.31
C GLY A 167 -11.08 -11.17 25.76
N ASP A 168 -12.18 -11.76 26.21
CA ASP A 168 -12.29 -12.36 27.56
C ASP A 168 -11.82 -13.82 27.53
N MET A 169 -10.50 -14.00 27.38
CA MET A 169 -9.91 -15.33 27.29
C MET A 169 -10.08 -16.16 28.56
N ASN A 170 -10.13 -15.52 29.73
CA ASN A 170 -10.34 -16.22 31.00
C ASN A 170 -11.70 -16.91 31.04
N SER A 171 -12.75 -16.20 30.63
CA SER A 171 -14.10 -16.81 30.56
C SER A 171 -14.20 -17.85 29.46
N ALA A 172 -13.53 -17.63 28.31
CA ALA A 172 -13.49 -18.59 27.21
C ALA A 172 -12.86 -19.92 27.64
N VAL A 173 -11.73 -19.87 28.33
CA VAL A 173 -11.01 -21.06 28.85
C VAL A 173 -11.87 -21.80 29.92
N ARG A 174 -12.50 -21.09 30.86
CA ARG A 174 -13.37 -21.71 31.86
C ARG A 174 -14.51 -22.51 31.23
N VAL A 175 -15.22 -21.90 30.26
CA VAL A 175 -16.28 -22.60 29.53
C VAL A 175 -15.74 -23.83 28.80
N PHE A 176 -14.54 -23.71 28.18
CA PHE A 176 -13.90 -24.83 27.48
C PHE A 176 -13.48 -25.96 28.44
N GLU A 177 -12.97 -25.63 29.62
CA GLU A 177 -12.59 -26.63 30.64
C GLU A 177 -13.77 -27.44 31.15
N GLU A 178 -14.95 -26.81 31.24
CA GLU A 178 -16.22 -27.46 31.65
C GLU A 178 -16.83 -28.33 30.53
N MET A 179 -16.31 -28.29 29.29
CA MET A 179 -16.81 -29.10 28.19
C MET A 179 -16.47 -30.59 28.38
N PRO A 180 -17.45 -31.49 28.30
CA PRO A 180 -17.22 -32.92 28.43
C PRO A 180 -16.44 -33.52 27.25
N VAL A 181 -16.59 -32.95 26.07
CA VAL A 181 -15.91 -33.35 24.84
C VAL A 181 -15.14 -32.16 24.27
N LYS A 182 -13.82 -32.31 24.11
CA LYS A 182 -12.94 -31.29 23.59
C LYS A 182 -12.76 -31.47 22.09
N ASP A 183 -13.74 -31.01 21.32
CA ASP A 183 -13.71 -31.02 19.85
C ASP A 183 -12.69 -30.01 19.27
N PRO A 184 -12.22 -30.22 18.04
CA PRO A 184 -11.34 -29.26 17.37
C PRO A 184 -11.93 -27.85 17.19
N ILE A 185 -13.27 -27.72 17.09
CA ILE A 185 -13.94 -26.44 16.83
C ILE A 185 -13.74 -25.42 17.96
N PRO A 186 -14.11 -25.72 19.24
CA PRO A 186 -13.85 -24.78 20.34
C PRO A 186 -12.35 -24.53 20.57
N MET A 187 -11.47 -25.53 20.32
CA MET A 187 -10.03 -25.34 20.40
C MET A 187 -9.55 -24.32 19.35
N ASN A 188 -10.06 -24.39 18.12
CA ASN A 188 -9.74 -23.39 17.08
C ASN A 188 -10.26 -21.99 17.43
N CYS A 189 -11.43 -21.89 18.10
CA CYS A 189 -11.92 -20.61 18.62
C CYS A 189 -10.97 -20.00 19.65
N LEU A 190 -10.44 -20.82 20.57
CA LEU A 190 -9.43 -20.37 21.55
C LEU A 190 -8.11 -19.98 20.89
N ILE A 191 -7.59 -20.76 19.94
CA ILE A 191 -6.39 -20.41 19.17
C ILE A 191 -6.58 -19.05 18.49
N THR A 192 -7.73 -18.82 17.87
CA THR A 192 -8.04 -17.52 17.24
C THR A 192 -8.14 -16.39 18.27
N GLY A 193 -8.67 -16.66 19.45
CA GLY A 193 -8.72 -15.70 20.56
C GLY A 193 -7.34 -15.33 21.06
N TYR A 194 -6.48 -16.32 21.32
CA TYR A 194 -5.09 -16.11 21.73
C TYR A 194 -4.28 -15.38 20.65
N SER A 195 -4.51 -15.68 19.36
CA SER A 195 -3.92 -14.94 18.25
C SER A 195 -4.22 -13.43 18.30
N LYS A 196 -5.46 -13.07 18.62
CA LYS A 196 -5.87 -11.66 18.73
C LYS A 196 -5.29 -10.95 19.96
N SER A 197 -5.06 -11.69 21.04
CA SER A 197 -4.42 -11.14 22.25
C SER A 197 -2.88 -11.15 22.19
N GLY A 198 -2.29 -11.68 21.11
CA GLY A 198 -0.84 -11.81 20.95
C GLY A 198 -0.20 -12.95 21.78
N ASP A 199 -1.01 -13.81 22.39
CA ASP A 199 -0.52 -14.90 23.22
C ASP A 199 -0.28 -16.17 22.39
N VAL A 200 0.83 -16.15 21.66
CA VAL A 200 1.22 -17.24 20.75
C VAL A 200 1.52 -18.54 21.51
N GLU A 201 2.08 -18.44 22.69
CA GLU A 201 2.52 -19.61 23.45
C GLU A 201 1.33 -20.48 23.92
N ASN A 202 0.27 -19.86 24.43
CA ASN A 202 -0.94 -20.59 24.80
C ASN A 202 -1.70 -21.12 23.57
N ALA A 203 -1.70 -20.40 22.45
CA ALA A 203 -2.21 -20.90 21.18
C ALA A 203 -1.45 -22.16 20.73
N ARG A 204 -0.12 -22.15 20.80
CA ARG A 204 0.76 -23.27 20.46
C ARG A 204 0.50 -24.48 21.35
N ARG A 205 0.46 -24.29 22.68
CA ARG A 205 0.17 -25.37 23.61
C ARG A 205 -1.15 -26.07 23.31
N LEU A 206 -2.19 -25.29 23.06
CA LEU A 206 -3.50 -25.82 22.66
C LEU A 206 -3.40 -26.63 21.36
N PHE A 207 -2.73 -26.10 20.35
CA PHE A 207 -2.56 -26.76 19.06
C PHE A 207 -1.80 -28.09 19.20
N GLU A 208 -0.74 -28.13 19.97
CA GLU A 208 0.05 -29.36 20.17
C GLU A 208 -0.73 -30.42 20.98
N CYS A 209 -1.59 -30.01 21.91
CA CYS A 209 -2.44 -30.93 22.68
C CYS A 209 -3.65 -31.48 21.89
N MET A 210 -3.89 -31.01 20.64
CA MET A 210 -5.00 -31.49 19.84
C MET A 210 -4.85 -32.96 19.43
N PRO A 211 -5.81 -33.85 19.77
CA PRO A 211 -5.75 -35.27 19.40
C PRO A 211 -5.91 -35.48 17.89
N ARG A 212 -6.67 -34.60 17.23
CA ARG A 212 -6.87 -34.58 15.78
C ARG A 212 -6.78 -33.15 15.28
N ARG A 213 -5.90 -32.90 14.34
CA ARG A 213 -5.75 -31.59 13.68
C ARG A 213 -6.50 -31.60 12.36
N THR A 214 -7.45 -30.69 12.21
CA THR A 214 -8.16 -30.45 10.94
C THR A 214 -7.44 -29.37 10.13
N SER A 215 -7.76 -29.22 8.83
CA SER A 215 -7.24 -28.10 8.03
C SER A 215 -7.56 -26.74 8.69
N ALA A 216 -8.71 -26.63 9.37
CA ALA A 216 -9.06 -25.42 10.13
C ALA A 216 -8.12 -25.18 11.31
N SER A 217 -7.67 -26.23 12.01
CA SER A 217 -6.72 -26.10 13.13
C SER A 217 -5.36 -25.60 12.66
N TRP A 218 -4.86 -26.18 11.55
CA TRP A 218 -3.62 -25.71 10.91
C TRP A 218 -3.74 -24.25 10.47
N ASN A 219 -4.84 -23.89 9.81
CA ASN A 219 -5.07 -22.51 9.36
C ASN A 219 -5.09 -21.52 10.52
N SER A 220 -5.79 -21.87 11.62
CA SER A 220 -5.85 -20.98 12.78
C SER A 220 -4.46 -20.72 13.39
N MET A 221 -3.61 -21.75 13.42
CA MET A 221 -2.27 -21.62 13.98
C MET A 221 -1.29 -20.91 13.02
N ILE A 222 -1.35 -21.22 11.72
CA ILE A 222 -0.56 -20.50 10.71
C ILE A 222 -0.93 -19.01 10.70
N ALA A 223 -2.24 -18.70 10.75
CA ALA A 223 -2.70 -17.32 10.84
C ALA A 223 -2.29 -16.64 12.15
N CYS A 224 -2.25 -17.38 13.27
CA CYS A 224 -1.76 -16.88 14.55
C CYS A 224 -0.32 -16.39 14.45
N TYR A 225 0.60 -17.23 13.96
CA TYR A 225 1.99 -16.84 13.75
C TYR A 225 2.15 -15.69 12.75
N ALA A 226 1.35 -15.70 11.67
CA ALA A 226 1.36 -14.62 10.68
C ALA A 226 0.92 -13.26 11.25
N HIS A 227 -0.09 -13.25 12.14
CA HIS A 227 -0.54 -12.02 12.82
C HIS A 227 0.49 -11.49 13.82
N CYS A 228 1.23 -12.37 14.47
CA CYS A 228 2.27 -11.98 15.42
C CYS A 228 3.61 -11.65 14.76
N GLY A 229 3.68 -11.71 13.41
CA GLY A 229 4.90 -11.39 12.66
C GLY A 229 5.93 -12.52 12.60
N GLU A 230 5.64 -13.68 13.17
CA GLU A 230 6.52 -14.85 13.17
C GLU A 230 6.39 -15.63 11.85
N PHE A 231 6.71 -14.98 10.74
CA PHE A 231 6.47 -15.52 9.39
C PHE A 231 7.22 -16.82 9.12
N GLN A 232 8.47 -16.92 9.56
CA GLN A 232 9.28 -18.12 9.34
C GLN A 232 8.72 -19.34 10.07
N VAL A 233 8.20 -19.16 11.29
CA VAL A 233 7.55 -20.23 12.05
C VAL A 233 6.24 -20.64 11.38
N ALA A 234 5.48 -19.68 10.85
CA ALA A 234 4.25 -19.97 10.10
C ALA A 234 4.53 -20.84 8.85
N LEU A 235 5.60 -20.54 8.09
CA LEU A 235 6.00 -21.31 6.92
C LEU A 235 6.50 -22.72 7.30
N THR A 236 7.25 -22.86 8.38
CA THR A 236 7.66 -24.19 8.90
C THR A 236 6.46 -25.01 9.35
N LEU A 237 5.45 -24.35 9.89
CA LEU A 237 4.19 -25.02 10.27
C LEU A 237 3.39 -25.46 9.04
N PHE A 238 3.41 -24.69 7.96
CA PHE A 238 2.83 -25.09 6.69
C PHE A 238 3.53 -26.34 6.11
N ASP A 239 4.86 -26.39 6.16
CA ASP A 239 5.62 -27.57 5.74
C ASP A 239 5.29 -28.81 6.61
N ARG A 240 5.08 -28.60 7.93
CA ARG A 240 4.64 -29.67 8.82
C ARG A 240 3.23 -30.16 8.46
N MET A 241 2.31 -29.25 8.15
CA MET A 241 0.96 -29.59 7.68
C MET A 241 1.00 -30.52 6.47
N LEU A 242 1.88 -30.23 5.49
CA LEU A 242 2.04 -31.04 4.30
C LEU A 242 2.64 -32.42 4.61
N LYS A 243 3.64 -32.48 5.52
CA LYS A 243 4.26 -33.75 5.96
C LYS A 243 3.27 -34.63 6.73
N ASP A 244 2.38 -34.05 7.51
CA ASP A 244 1.32 -34.76 8.24
C ASP A 244 0.16 -35.22 7.31
N GLY A 245 0.27 -34.96 6.00
CA GLY A 245 -0.72 -35.36 4.99
C GLY A 245 -2.02 -34.54 5.01
N ALA A 246 -2.06 -33.43 5.74
CA ALA A 246 -3.21 -32.55 5.74
C ALA A 246 -3.27 -31.72 4.47
N LYS A 247 -4.41 -31.72 3.77
CA LYS A 247 -4.58 -30.98 2.53
C LYS A 247 -4.80 -29.49 2.82
N PRO A 248 -3.98 -28.59 2.23
CA PRO A 248 -4.24 -27.15 2.27
C PRO A 248 -5.56 -26.84 1.55
N ASN A 249 -6.30 -25.87 2.06
CA ASN A 249 -7.48 -25.32 1.38
C ASN A 249 -7.20 -23.87 0.95
N ALA A 250 -8.16 -23.23 0.28
CA ALA A 250 -8.03 -21.84 -0.20
C ALA A 250 -7.58 -20.86 0.91
N ILE A 251 -8.06 -21.04 2.15
CA ILE A 251 -7.67 -20.19 3.29
C ILE A 251 -6.20 -20.41 3.66
N THR A 252 -5.73 -21.69 3.70
CA THR A 252 -4.33 -22.01 3.95
C THR A 252 -3.44 -21.32 2.91
N ILE A 253 -3.79 -21.54 1.64
CA ILE A 253 -3.01 -21.02 0.51
C ILE A 253 -2.96 -19.50 0.54
N THR A 254 -4.09 -18.81 0.68
CA THR A 254 -4.11 -17.33 0.72
C THR A 254 -3.30 -16.78 1.89
N THR A 255 -3.33 -17.43 3.05
CA THR A 255 -2.52 -17.04 4.21
C THR A 255 -1.03 -17.21 3.93
N VAL A 256 -0.62 -18.36 3.38
CA VAL A 256 0.78 -18.63 3.01
C VAL A 256 1.27 -17.66 1.93
N LEU A 257 0.47 -17.41 0.90
CA LEU A 257 0.82 -16.43 -0.15
C LEU A 257 0.98 -15.01 0.42
N SER A 258 0.11 -14.62 1.36
CA SER A 258 0.24 -13.33 2.06
C SER A 258 1.53 -13.24 2.90
N ILE A 259 1.95 -14.35 3.53
CA ILE A 259 3.23 -14.43 4.25
C ILE A 259 4.39 -14.29 3.26
N CYS A 260 4.37 -15.06 2.16
CA CYS A 260 5.39 -14.99 1.11
C CYS A 260 5.51 -13.57 0.52
N ALA A 261 4.38 -12.88 0.31
CA ALA A 261 4.36 -11.49 -0.16
C ALA A 261 5.05 -10.52 0.82
N LYS A 262 4.92 -10.76 2.14
CA LYS A 262 5.55 -9.92 3.17
C LYS A 262 7.04 -10.22 3.36
N THR A 263 7.45 -11.47 3.20
CA THR A 263 8.83 -11.93 3.40
C THR A 263 9.68 -11.89 2.13
N GLY A 264 9.05 -11.76 0.96
CA GLY A 264 9.73 -11.86 -0.34
C GLY A 264 10.11 -13.29 -0.72
N ASP A 265 9.55 -14.32 -0.07
CA ASP A 265 9.88 -15.72 -0.33
C ASP A 265 9.13 -16.26 -1.57
N LEU A 266 9.71 -16.02 -2.73
CA LEU A 266 9.20 -16.49 -4.01
C LEU A 266 9.20 -18.02 -4.10
N SER A 267 10.17 -18.71 -3.47
CA SER A 267 10.33 -20.16 -3.56
C SER A 267 9.15 -20.89 -2.92
N THR A 268 8.80 -20.51 -1.70
CA THR A 268 7.63 -21.06 -1.00
C THR A 268 6.32 -20.63 -1.68
N GLY A 269 6.25 -19.42 -2.23
CA GLY A 269 5.11 -18.94 -3.02
C GLY A 269 4.86 -19.82 -4.27
N LYS A 270 5.90 -20.17 -5.03
CA LYS A 270 5.80 -21.09 -6.17
C LYS A 270 5.40 -22.51 -5.75
N ARG A 271 5.90 -23.00 -4.62
CA ARG A 271 5.46 -24.29 -4.06
C ARG A 271 3.98 -24.28 -3.67
N ALA A 272 3.53 -23.21 -3.02
CA ALA A 272 2.12 -23.05 -2.67
C ALA A 272 1.24 -23.01 -3.93
N ARG A 273 1.68 -22.31 -5.00
CA ARG A 273 1.00 -22.29 -6.30
C ARG A 273 0.83 -23.69 -6.89
N ALA A 274 1.86 -24.53 -6.80
CA ALA A 274 1.83 -25.90 -7.33
C ALA A 274 0.84 -26.83 -6.60
N LEU A 275 0.45 -26.47 -5.37
CA LEU A 275 -0.53 -27.24 -4.56
C LEU A 275 -1.97 -26.83 -4.83
N ILE A 276 -2.21 -25.76 -5.59
CA ILE A 276 -3.55 -25.27 -5.91
C ILE A 276 -4.13 -26.12 -7.04
N GLY A 277 -5.28 -26.75 -6.79
CA GLY A 277 -6.05 -27.44 -7.81
C GLY A 277 -6.74 -26.46 -8.78
N GLU A 278 -7.17 -26.95 -9.94
CA GLU A 278 -7.86 -26.13 -10.93
C GLU A 278 -9.15 -25.51 -10.38
N ASP A 279 -9.91 -26.25 -9.56
CA ASP A 279 -11.14 -25.78 -8.92
C ASP A 279 -10.89 -24.62 -7.94
N ASP A 280 -9.77 -24.64 -7.22
CA ASP A 280 -9.38 -23.57 -6.29
C ASP A 280 -8.84 -22.33 -7.04
N LEU A 281 -8.34 -22.49 -8.27
CA LEU A 281 -7.92 -21.40 -9.14
C LEU A 281 -9.10 -20.57 -9.66
N ASP A 282 -10.30 -21.13 -9.71
CA ASP A 282 -11.50 -20.35 -10.05
C ASP A 282 -11.92 -19.39 -8.91
N ASN A 283 -11.33 -19.57 -7.72
CA ASN A 283 -11.53 -18.66 -6.62
C ASN A 283 -10.75 -17.35 -6.83
N MET A 284 -11.49 -16.26 -7.05
CA MET A 284 -10.95 -14.92 -7.26
C MET A 284 -9.96 -14.49 -6.15
N ILE A 285 -10.26 -14.83 -4.88
CA ILE A 285 -9.44 -14.46 -3.72
C ILE A 285 -8.06 -15.13 -3.80
N VAL A 286 -8.02 -16.40 -4.19
CA VAL A 286 -6.75 -17.16 -4.34
C VAL A 286 -5.91 -16.57 -5.49
N ARG A 287 -6.53 -16.28 -6.62
CA ARG A 287 -5.84 -15.69 -7.78
C ARG A 287 -5.30 -14.29 -7.47
N THR A 288 -6.10 -13.44 -6.83
CA THR A 288 -5.64 -12.09 -6.42
C THR A 288 -4.47 -12.19 -5.44
N ALA A 289 -4.52 -13.12 -4.47
CA ALA A 289 -3.41 -13.35 -3.54
C ALA A 289 -2.14 -13.85 -4.25
N LEU A 290 -2.29 -14.69 -5.30
CA LEU A 290 -1.15 -15.12 -6.14
C LEU A 290 -0.51 -13.95 -6.87
N VAL A 291 -1.33 -13.14 -7.52
CA VAL A 291 -0.85 -11.93 -8.22
C VAL A 291 -0.14 -11.00 -7.25
N GLU A 292 -0.72 -10.73 -6.08
CA GLU A 292 -0.10 -9.89 -5.05
C GLU A 292 1.24 -10.47 -4.57
N MET A 293 1.31 -11.78 -4.31
CA MET A 293 2.54 -12.45 -3.90
C MET A 293 3.63 -12.28 -4.96
N TYR A 294 3.34 -12.54 -6.24
CA TYR A 294 4.32 -12.39 -7.31
C TYR A 294 4.80 -10.94 -7.45
N VAL A 295 3.88 -9.96 -7.38
CA VAL A 295 4.23 -8.53 -7.40
C VAL A 295 5.19 -8.17 -6.27
N LYS A 296 4.86 -8.57 -5.03
CA LYS A 296 5.68 -8.25 -3.85
C LYS A 296 7.03 -8.96 -3.85
N CYS A 297 7.10 -10.17 -4.43
CA CYS A 297 8.34 -10.91 -4.63
C CYS A 297 9.15 -10.44 -5.86
N ARG A 298 8.77 -9.33 -6.51
CA ARG A 298 9.40 -8.77 -7.72
C ARG A 298 9.37 -9.70 -8.94
N ALA A 299 8.52 -10.70 -8.94
CA ALA A 299 8.29 -11.64 -10.05
C ALA A 299 7.12 -11.13 -10.91
N ILE A 300 7.30 -9.93 -11.50
CA ILE A 300 6.20 -9.20 -12.14
C ILE A 300 5.66 -9.88 -13.40
N ASP A 301 6.50 -10.63 -14.12
CA ASP A 301 6.07 -11.32 -15.33
C ASP A 301 5.20 -12.54 -15.01
N GLU A 302 5.49 -13.26 -13.91
CA GLU A 302 4.63 -14.31 -13.39
C GLU A 302 3.30 -13.73 -12.86
N ALA A 303 3.34 -12.56 -12.19
CA ALA A 303 2.14 -11.86 -11.77
C ALA A 303 1.25 -11.52 -12.96
N ARG A 304 1.85 -11.05 -14.06
CA ARG A 304 1.13 -10.73 -15.30
C ARG A 304 0.50 -11.97 -15.91
N GLN A 305 1.20 -13.10 -15.99
CA GLN A 305 0.66 -14.34 -16.51
C GLN A 305 -0.56 -14.82 -15.70
N GLU A 306 -0.51 -14.80 -14.37
CA GLU A 306 -1.66 -15.18 -13.55
C GLU A 306 -2.81 -14.19 -13.69
N PHE A 307 -2.53 -12.89 -13.79
CA PHE A 307 -3.53 -11.86 -14.04
C PHE A 307 -4.22 -12.05 -15.42
N ASP A 308 -3.48 -12.34 -16.48
CA ASP A 308 -4.05 -12.51 -17.82
C ASP A 308 -4.90 -13.79 -17.93
N ARG A 309 -4.63 -14.80 -17.08
CA ARG A 309 -5.45 -16.02 -16.96
C ARG A 309 -6.75 -15.82 -16.16
N MET A 310 -6.96 -14.66 -15.51
CA MET A 310 -8.18 -14.42 -14.76
C MET A 310 -9.38 -14.23 -15.70
N PRO A 311 -10.46 -15.02 -15.55
CA PRO A 311 -11.67 -14.88 -16.38
C PRO A 311 -12.39 -13.56 -16.09
N HIS A 312 -12.41 -13.16 -14.83
CA HIS A 312 -12.94 -11.88 -14.37
C HIS A 312 -11.89 -11.15 -13.57
N ARG A 313 -11.71 -9.87 -13.86
CA ARG A 313 -10.74 -9.01 -13.21
C ARG A 313 -11.48 -7.92 -12.45
N ASP A 314 -11.42 -7.97 -11.13
CA ASP A 314 -11.98 -6.92 -10.28
C ASP A 314 -11.01 -5.73 -10.14
N VAL A 315 -11.49 -4.65 -9.54
CA VAL A 315 -10.67 -3.45 -9.30
C VAL A 315 -9.41 -3.77 -8.50
N VAL A 316 -9.47 -4.75 -7.58
CA VAL A 316 -8.33 -5.11 -6.72
C VAL A 316 -7.22 -5.76 -7.55
N ALA A 317 -7.56 -6.71 -8.44
CA ALA A 317 -6.62 -7.37 -9.32
C ALA A 317 -5.93 -6.36 -10.27
N TRP A 318 -6.71 -5.47 -10.91
CA TRP A 318 -6.16 -4.40 -11.74
C TRP A 318 -5.21 -3.49 -10.96
N SER A 319 -5.66 -2.98 -9.80
CA SER A 319 -4.85 -2.07 -8.97
C SER A 319 -3.55 -2.71 -8.51
N THR A 320 -3.59 -4.00 -8.15
CA THR A 320 -2.41 -4.74 -7.68
C THR A 320 -1.34 -4.83 -8.76
N VAL A 321 -1.73 -5.16 -10.01
CA VAL A 321 -0.76 -5.30 -11.11
C VAL A 321 -0.26 -3.93 -11.58
N ILE A 322 -1.14 -2.94 -11.72
CA ILE A 322 -0.76 -1.56 -12.10
C ILE A 322 0.24 -0.98 -11.10
N ALA A 323 -0.07 -1.02 -9.80
CA ALA A 323 0.85 -0.57 -8.76
C ALA A 323 2.12 -1.42 -8.71
N GLY A 324 2.00 -2.73 -8.99
CA GLY A 324 3.12 -3.65 -9.07
C GLY A 324 4.14 -3.29 -10.14
N TYR A 325 3.69 -3.00 -11.34
CA TYR A 325 4.56 -2.55 -12.44
C TYR A 325 5.27 -1.24 -12.08
N ALA A 326 4.52 -0.25 -11.54
CA ALA A 326 5.12 1.01 -11.08
C ALA A 326 6.20 0.77 -10.00
N GLN A 327 5.91 -0.07 -8.98
CA GLN A 327 6.87 -0.38 -7.90
C GLN A 327 8.10 -1.16 -8.37
N ASN A 328 8.01 -1.90 -9.47
CA ASN A 328 9.11 -2.66 -10.05
C ASN A 328 9.88 -1.90 -11.16
N GLY A 329 9.67 -0.58 -11.28
CA GLY A 329 10.39 0.25 -12.23
C GLY A 329 10.00 0.03 -13.70
N ARG A 330 8.76 -0.40 -13.94
CA ARG A 330 8.19 -0.60 -15.29
C ARG A 330 6.97 0.32 -15.49
N PRO A 331 7.17 1.64 -15.53
CA PRO A 331 6.06 2.60 -15.56
C PRO A 331 5.23 2.55 -16.85
N HIS A 332 5.83 2.25 -18.00
CA HIS A 332 5.10 2.17 -19.27
C HIS A 332 4.05 1.08 -19.27
N GLU A 333 4.39 -0.12 -18.77
CA GLU A 333 3.44 -1.23 -18.65
C GLU A 333 2.34 -0.97 -17.61
N SER A 334 2.67 -0.20 -16.56
CA SER A 334 1.67 0.28 -15.59
C SER A 334 0.63 1.15 -16.28
N LEU A 335 1.04 2.08 -17.15
CA LEU A 335 0.15 2.96 -17.91
C LEU A 335 -0.66 2.19 -18.96
N ASP A 336 -0.06 1.26 -19.71
CA ASP A 336 -0.77 0.40 -20.66
C ASP A 336 -1.91 -0.36 -19.96
N LEU A 337 -1.61 -0.96 -18.80
CA LEU A 337 -2.63 -1.67 -18.03
C LEU A 337 -3.75 -0.74 -17.53
N PHE A 338 -3.42 0.48 -17.18
CA PHE A 338 -4.44 1.45 -16.78
C PHE A 338 -5.38 1.82 -17.94
N GLU A 339 -4.85 2.00 -19.15
CA GLU A 339 -5.67 2.21 -20.35
C GLU A 339 -6.56 0.99 -20.64
N ARG A 340 -6.02 -0.23 -20.51
CA ARG A 340 -6.80 -1.48 -20.64
C ARG A 340 -7.88 -1.61 -19.57
N MET A 341 -7.61 -1.19 -18.33
CA MET A 341 -8.61 -1.16 -17.26
C MET A 341 -9.78 -0.22 -17.61
N LYS A 342 -9.47 0.98 -18.15
CA LYS A 342 -10.49 1.92 -18.64
C LYS A 342 -11.31 1.34 -19.79
N ALA A 343 -10.65 0.73 -20.76
CA ALA A 343 -11.29 0.06 -21.89
C ALA A 343 -12.21 -1.10 -21.46
N ALA A 344 -11.87 -1.78 -20.36
CA ALA A 344 -12.73 -2.80 -19.75
C ALA A 344 -13.89 -2.23 -18.91
N ASN A 345 -14.13 -0.91 -18.94
CA ASN A 345 -15.13 -0.21 -18.13
C ASN A 345 -15.00 -0.49 -16.60
N CYS A 346 -13.80 -0.83 -16.12
CA CYS A 346 -13.54 -1.01 -14.71
C CYS A 346 -13.13 0.34 -14.11
N LYS A 347 -13.93 0.87 -13.19
CA LYS A 347 -13.65 2.16 -12.54
C LYS A 347 -12.39 2.08 -11.67
N PRO A 348 -11.36 2.93 -11.89
CA PRO A 348 -10.22 3.02 -11.01
C PRO A 348 -10.63 3.44 -9.59
N ASN A 349 -9.97 2.85 -8.60
CA ASN A 349 -10.06 3.29 -7.22
C ASN A 349 -8.82 4.12 -6.84
N GLU A 350 -8.77 4.62 -5.61
CA GLU A 350 -7.65 5.39 -5.08
C GLU A 350 -6.30 4.65 -5.24
N VAL A 351 -6.26 3.35 -4.95
CA VAL A 351 -5.03 2.53 -5.06
C VAL A 351 -4.53 2.46 -6.50
N THR A 352 -5.45 2.31 -7.46
CA THR A 352 -5.12 2.35 -8.90
C THR A 352 -4.48 3.68 -9.25
N LEU A 353 -5.12 4.80 -8.86
CA LEU A 353 -4.64 6.14 -9.19
C LEU A 353 -3.28 6.42 -8.56
N VAL A 354 -3.06 6.06 -7.30
CA VAL A 354 -1.74 6.18 -6.65
C VAL A 354 -0.67 5.40 -7.41
N GLY A 355 -0.98 4.18 -7.88
CA GLY A 355 -0.06 3.39 -8.71
C GLY A 355 0.30 4.08 -10.03
N VAL A 356 -0.71 4.59 -10.73
CA VAL A 356 -0.53 5.31 -12.01
C VAL A 356 0.24 6.63 -11.81
N LEU A 357 -0.10 7.41 -10.77
CA LEU A 357 0.63 8.64 -10.42
C LEU A 357 2.10 8.35 -10.09
N SER A 358 2.38 7.23 -9.40
CA SER A 358 3.75 6.78 -9.16
C SER A 358 4.49 6.44 -10.46
N ALA A 359 3.81 5.83 -11.44
CA ALA A 359 4.40 5.55 -12.76
C ALA A 359 4.69 6.85 -13.53
N CYS A 360 3.75 7.80 -13.55
CA CYS A 360 3.98 9.13 -14.16
C CYS A 360 5.14 9.87 -13.49
N ALA A 361 5.23 9.81 -12.16
CA ALA A 361 6.33 10.41 -11.39
C ALA A 361 7.70 9.80 -11.73
N GLN A 362 7.76 8.52 -12.09
CA GLN A 362 9.00 7.87 -12.51
C GLN A 362 9.43 8.28 -13.91
N LEU A 363 8.48 8.52 -14.80
CA LEU A 363 8.75 8.99 -16.16
C LEU A 363 9.17 10.47 -16.19
N GLY A 364 8.69 11.26 -15.23
CA GLY A 364 8.99 12.70 -15.15
C GLY A 364 8.51 13.49 -16.37
N SER A 365 7.54 12.97 -17.12
CA SER A 365 6.98 13.62 -18.31
C SER A 365 5.99 14.70 -17.91
N ASP A 366 6.25 15.92 -18.37
CA ASP A 366 5.40 17.10 -18.16
C ASP A 366 3.96 16.87 -18.66
N GLU A 367 3.84 16.40 -19.89
CA GLU A 367 2.55 16.15 -20.54
C GLU A 367 1.73 15.07 -19.83
N LEU A 368 2.36 13.94 -19.47
CA LEU A 368 1.70 12.85 -18.74
C LEU A 368 1.25 13.30 -17.35
N GLY A 369 2.09 14.10 -16.66
CA GLY A 369 1.75 14.66 -15.36
C GLY A 369 0.51 15.54 -15.43
N GLU A 370 0.41 16.40 -16.44
CA GLU A 370 -0.75 17.26 -16.65
C GLU A 370 -2.01 16.48 -17.00
N GLN A 371 -1.92 15.54 -17.94
CA GLN A 371 -3.04 14.70 -18.36
C GLN A 371 -3.59 13.88 -17.20
N MET A 372 -2.71 13.28 -16.40
CA MET A 372 -3.14 12.45 -15.28
C MET A 372 -3.69 13.26 -14.12
N GLY A 373 -3.13 14.43 -13.84
CA GLY A 373 -3.67 15.35 -12.84
C GLY A 373 -5.10 15.78 -13.19
N ASN A 374 -5.33 16.21 -14.42
CA ASN A 374 -6.66 16.59 -14.93
C ASN A 374 -7.63 15.40 -14.89
N TYR A 375 -7.15 14.19 -15.19
CA TYR A 375 -7.97 12.97 -15.07
C TYR A 375 -8.43 12.73 -13.63
N VAL A 376 -7.51 12.79 -12.66
CA VAL A 376 -7.84 12.58 -11.24
C VAL A 376 -8.85 13.61 -10.74
N GLU A 377 -8.68 14.88 -11.09
CA GLU A 377 -9.63 15.95 -10.76
C GLU A 377 -11.03 15.68 -11.34
N SER A 378 -11.10 15.18 -12.59
CA SER A 378 -12.36 14.84 -13.25
C SER A 378 -13.13 13.71 -12.59
N GLN A 379 -12.44 12.81 -11.85
CA GLN A 379 -13.08 11.70 -11.14
C GLN A 379 -13.86 12.15 -9.89
N GLY A 380 -13.63 13.37 -9.40
CA GLY A 380 -14.31 13.91 -8.22
C GLY A 380 -14.08 13.11 -6.94
N LEU A 381 -12.96 12.40 -6.84
CA LEU A 381 -12.60 11.64 -5.64
C LEU A 381 -12.16 12.59 -4.52
N PRO A 382 -12.47 12.25 -3.26
CA PRO A 382 -11.98 13.04 -2.13
C PRO A 382 -10.45 13.02 -2.10
N LEU A 383 -9.85 14.19 -1.86
CA LEU A 383 -8.40 14.35 -1.78
C LEU A 383 -7.89 13.82 -0.43
N THR A 384 -7.76 12.49 -0.36
CA THR A 384 -7.21 11.82 0.83
C THR A 384 -5.73 12.12 0.99
N SER A 385 -5.18 11.82 2.16
CA SER A 385 -3.73 11.98 2.41
C SER A 385 -2.86 11.17 1.45
N TYR A 386 -3.32 9.97 1.04
CA TYR A 386 -2.58 9.12 0.11
C TYR A 386 -2.62 9.64 -1.32
N LEU A 387 -3.80 9.96 -1.82
CA LEU A 387 -3.96 10.49 -3.18
C LEU A 387 -3.29 11.86 -3.33
N GLY A 388 -3.48 12.76 -2.35
CA GLY A 388 -2.83 14.07 -2.34
C GLY A 388 -1.31 13.97 -2.32
N SER A 389 -0.74 13.09 -1.49
CA SER A 389 0.72 12.90 -1.46
C SER A 389 1.28 12.33 -2.76
N ALA A 390 0.54 11.43 -3.42
CA ALA A 390 0.94 10.88 -4.73
C ALA A 390 0.87 11.93 -5.85
N LEU A 391 -0.16 12.79 -5.83
CA LEU A 391 -0.25 13.94 -6.76
C LEU A 391 0.90 14.93 -6.55
N ILE A 392 1.23 15.25 -5.30
CA ILE A 392 2.35 16.13 -4.98
C ILE A 392 3.67 15.54 -5.50
N ASP A 393 3.92 14.25 -5.23
CA ASP A 393 5.15 13.57 -5.71
C ASP A 393 5.22 13.56 -7.24
N MET A 394 4.12 13.28 -7.91
CA MET A 394 4.05 13.32 -9.37
C MET A 394 4.30 14.71 -9.91
N TYR A 395 3.54 15.72 -9.44
CA TYR A 395 3.70 17.08 -9.96
C TYR A 395 5.10 17.65 -9.72
N THR A 396 5.69 17.40 -8.55
CA THR A 396 7.05 17.88 -8.25
C THR A 396 8.12 17.20 -9.10
N LYS A 397 7.96 15.92 -9.45
CA LYS A 397 8.89 15.20 -10.33
C LYS A 397 8.71 15.56 -11.80
N CYS A 398 7.52 16.01 -12.19
CA CYS A 398 7.25 16.54 -13.52
C CYS A 398 7.55 18.05 -13.63
N GLY A 399 8.08 18.71 -12.58
CA GLY A 399 8.43 20.14 -12.61
C GLY A 399 7.29 21.11 -12.26
N HIS A 400 6.07 20.61 -12.01
CA HIS A 400 4.89 21.44 -11.72
C HIS A 400 4.75 21.78 -10.23
N VAL A 401 5.71 22.50 -9.67
CA VAL A 401 5.75 22.82 -8.23
C VAL A 401 4.52 23.62 -7.79
N ASP A 402 4.03 24.55 -8.61
CA ASP A 402 2.83 25.36 -8.30
C ASP A 402 1.57 24.51 -8.16
N ARG A 403 1.39 23.52 -9.04
CA ARG A 403 0.27 22.56 -8.94
C ARG A 403 0.39 21.69 -7.70
N ALA A 404 1.59 21.24 -7.37
CA ALA A 404 1.85 20.51 -6.13
C ALA A 404 1.45 21.32 -4.88
N TYR A 405 1.80 22.62 -4.86
CA TYR A 405 1.41 23.54 -3.80
C TYR A 405 -0.11 23.70 -3.71
N ASN A 406 -0.80 23.81 -4.84
CA ASN A 406 -2.26 23.92 -4.87
C ASN A 406 -2.92 22.68 -4.27
N VAL A 407 -2.46 21.47 -4.66
CA VAL A 407 -2.95 20.20 -4.08
C VAL A 407 -2.69 20.17 -2.58
N PHE A 408 -1.46 20.51 -2.16
CA PHE A 408 -1.09 20.52 -0.74
C PHE A 408 -1.98 21.45 0.08
N ASN A 409 -2.30 22.64 -0.45
CA ASN A 409 -3.15 23.62 0.25
C ASN A 409 -4.61 23.17 0.33
N GLN A 410 -5.13 22.48 -0.70
CA GLN A 410 -6.50 21.97 -0.74
C GLN A 410 -6.75 20.76 0.18
N MET A 411 -5.69 20.08 0.60
CA MET A 411 -5.83 18.92 1.50
C MET A 411 -6.39 19.36 2.86
N GLU A 412 -7.52 18.76 3.26
CA GLU A 412 -8.14 19.02 4.57
C GLU A 412 -7.28 18.51 5.73
N GLN A 413 -6.70 17.31 5.55
CA GLN A 413 -5.83 16.69 6.54
C GLN A 413 -4.42 16.51 5.98
N LYS A 414 -3.48 17.24 6.55
CA LYS A 414 -2.06 17.14 6.21
C LYS A 414 -1.35 16.27 7.22
N VAL A 415 -1.08 15.02 6.83
CA VAL A 415 -0.28 14.08 7.63
C VAL A 415 1.20 14.21 7.29
N VAL A 416 2.07 13.62 8.10
CA VAL A 416 3.54 13.67 7.92
C VAL A 416 3.97 13.32 6.49
N ILE A 417 3.30 12.34 5.85
CA ILE A 417 3.61 11.93 4.47
C ILE A 417 3.41 13.08 3.49
N SER A 418 2.31 13.84 3.60
CA SER A 418 2.02 14.96 2.70
C SER A 418 3.03 16.09 2.84
N TRP A 419 3.44 16.41 4.09
CA TRP A 419 4.49 17.37 4.36
C TRP A 419 5.82 16.92 3.76
N ASN A 420 6.21 15.67 3.99
CA ASN A 420 7.46 15.11 3.45
C ASN A 420 7.50 15.11 1.93
N SER A 421 6.38 14.74 1.26
CA SER A 421 6.29 14.79 -0.20
C SER A 421 6.52 16.21 -0.73
N MET A 422 5.91 17.23 -0.09
CA MET A 422 6.06 18.61 -0.54
C MET A 422 7.46 19.17 -0.23
N ILE A 423 8.01 18.94 0.97
CA ILE A 423 9.36 19.38 1.34
C ILE A 423 10.38 18.75 0.41
N ARG A 424 10.28 17.45 0.13
CA ARG A 424 11.18 16.74 -0.80
C ARG A 424 11.03 17.25 -2.23
N GLY A 425 9.78 17.50 -2.65
CA GLY A 425 9.52 18.05 -3.98
C GLY A 425 10.18 19.41 -4.18
N LEU A 426 10.06 20.30 -3.20
CA LEU A 426 10.74 21.61 -3.22
C LEU A 426 12.26 21.47 -3.24
N ALA A 427 12.80 20.56 -2.41
CA ALA A 427 14.23 20.28 -2.33
C ALA A 427 14.81 19.83 -3.69
N LEU A 428 14.13 18.92 -4.38
CA LEU A 428 14.57 18.38 -5.67
C LEU A 428 14.46 19.40 -6.82
N ASN A 429 13.55 20.37 -6.71
CA ASN A 429 13.39 21.44 -7.70
C ASN A 429 14.20 22.71 -7.38
N GLY A 430 15.12 22.66 -6.42
CA GLY A 430 16.03 23.78 -6.10
C GLY A 430 15.42 24.87 -5.20
N PHE A 431 14.18 24.70 -4.71
CA PHE A 431 13.51 25.65 -3.80
C PHE A 431 13.83 25.35 -2.33
N ALA A 432 15.12 25.42 -1.98
CA ALA A 432 15.60 25.02 -0.65
C ALA A 432 15.05 25.91 0.48
N GLU A 433 14.95 27.22 0.27
CA GLU A 433 14.42 28.15 1.26
C GLU A 433 12.94 27.89 1.55
N ASP A 434 12.15 27.60 0.50
CA ASP A 434 10.74 27.25 0.64
C ASP A 434 10.57 25.89 1.35
N ALA A 435 11.42 24.90 1.07
CA ALA A 435 11.43 23.62 1.77
C ALA A 435 11.69 23.81 3.27
N ILE A 436 12.67 24.65 3.63
CA ILE A 436 12.99 24.98 5.02
C ILE A 436 11.84 25.76 5.68
N GLY A 437 11.24 26.71 4.94
CA GLY A 437 10.06 27.46 5.38
C GLY A 437 8.87 26.55 5.68
N LEU A 438 8.66 25.58 4.79
CA LEU A 438 7.57 24.60 4.94
C LEU A 438 7.81 23.66 6.13
N TYR A 439 9.04 23.24 6.38
CA TYR A 439 9.40 22.48 7.58
C TYR A 439 9.10 23.27 8.87
N LYS A 440 9.47 24.55 8.93
CA LYS A 440 9.16 25.40 10.08
C LYS A 440 7.64 25.47 10.31
N LYS A 441 6.86 25.56 9.23
CA LYS A 441 5.39 25.55 9.29
C LYS A 441 4.86 24.20 9.79
N MET A 442 5.40 23.07 9.31
CA MET A 442 5.05 21.73 9.78
C MET A 442 5.19 21.61 11.30
N VAL A 443 6.31 22.10 11.85
CA VAL A 443 6.57 22.10 13.30
C VAL A 443 5.61 23.01 14.06
N THR A 444 5.31 24.22 13.53
CA THR A 444 4.35 25.15 14.15
C THR A 444 2.93 24.63 14.13
N ASP A 445 2.55 23.88 13.12
CA ASP A 445 1.24 23.22 13.00
C ASP A 445 1.14 21.95 13.90
N GLY A 446 2.20 21.65 14.68
CA GLY A 446 2.22 20.55 15.64
C GLY A 446 2.45 19.16 15.03
N VAL A 447 2.81 19.08 13.75
CA VAL A 447 3.12 17.81 13.10
C VAL A 447 4.58 17.44 13.38
N GLN A 448 4.78 16.28 14.01
CA GLN A 448 6.12 15.83 14.38
C GLN A 448 6.92 15.37 13.15
N PRO A 449 8.12 15.93 12.91
CA PRO A 449 9.02 15.46 11.87
C PRO A 449 9.54 14.04 12.16
N ASN A 450 9.77 13.28 11.11
CA ASN A 450 10.35 11.93 11.17
C ASN A 450 11.65 11.84 10.35
N GLU A 451 12.21 10.65 10.25
CA GLU A 451 13.44 10.37 9.51
C GLU A 451 13.37 10.91 8.07
N ILE A 452 12.26 10.66 7.37
CA ILE A 452 12.07 11.09 5.98
C ILE A 452 12.06 12.62 5.85
N THR A 453 11.51 13.33 6.85
CA THR A 453 11.51 14.80 6.88
C THR A 453 12.94 15.34 6.88
N PHE A 454 13.82 14.75 7.71
CA PHE A 454 15.21 15.20 7.79
C PHE A 454 16.02 14.84 6.56
N VAL A 455 15.80 13.67 5.94
CA VAL A 455 16.40 13.34 4.64
C VAL A 455 16.03 14.41 3.60
N ALA A 456 14.76 14.82 3.53
CA ALA A 456 14.31 15.84 2.58
C ALA A 456 14.96 17.21 2.84
N LEU A 457 15.07 17.63 4.10
CA LEU A 457 15.73 18.88 4.49
C LEU A 457 17.23 18.87 4.18
N LEU A 458 17.92 17.79 4.53
CA LEU A 458 19.34 17.65 4.26
C LEU A 458 19.61 17.61 2.76
N THR A 459 18.74 17.00 1.96
CA THR A 459 18.78 17.05 0.50
C THR A 459 18.62 18.48 -0.01
N ALA A 460 17.69 19.28 0.55
CA ALA A 460 17.53 20.69 0.20
C ALA A 460 18.81 21.48 0.48
N CYS A 461 19.42 21.28 1.66
CA CYS A 461 20.68 21.92 2.03
C CYS A 461 21.83 21.51 1.09
N THR A 462 21.86 20.24 0.67
CA THR A 462 22.89 19.70 -0.24
C THR A 462 22.80 20.34 -1.63
N HIS A 463 21.59 20.50 -2.17
CA HIS A 463 21.39 21.16 -3.48
C HIS A 463 21.70 22.65 -3.44
N ALA A 464 21.45 23.32 -2.32
CA ALA A 464 21.71 24.75 -2.14
C ALA A 464 23.11 25.08 -1.57
N GLY A 465 23.91 24.08 -1.21
CA GLY A 465 25.23 24.29 -0.60
C GLY A 465 25.19 24.89 0.82
N LEU A 466 24.06 24.73 1.54
CA LEU A 466 23.82 25.34 2.85
C LEU A 466 24.43 24.47 3.98
N VAL A 467 25.76 24.44 4.07
CA VAL A 467 26.50 23.52 4.99
C VAL A 467 26.11 23.74 6.45
N ASP A 468 26.16 24.98 6.94
CA ASP A 468 25.92 25.27 8.35
C ASP A 468 24.47 24.95 8.77
N GLN A 469 23.51 25.21 7.88
CA GLN A 469 22.10 24.85 8.11
C GLN A 469 21.91 23.33 8.09
N GLY A 470 22.52 22.61 7.15
CA GLY A 470 22.47 21.15 7.09
C GLY A 470 23.02 20.50 8.35
N MET A 471 24.18 20.95 8.82
CA MET A 471 24.76 20.48 10.08
C MET A 471 23.86 20.79 11.29
N SER A 472 23.25 21.98 11.33
CA SER A 472 22.29 22.34 12.38
C SER A 472 21.06 21.43 12.37
N PHE A 473 20.48 21.13 11.20
CA PHE A 473 19.34 20.20 11.09
C PHE A 473 19.71 18.77 11.51
N PHE A 474 20.91 18.32 11.18
CA PHE A 474 21.38 17.01 11.61
C PHE A 474 21.51 16.91 13.14
N GLU A 475 22.00 17.96 13.81
CA GLU A 475 22.02 18.01 15.27
C GLU A 475 20.62 18.14 15.89
N ASP A 476 19.76 19.00 15.31
CA ASP A 476 18.39 19.22 15.79
C ASP A 476 17.53 17.97 15.70
N MET A 477 17.73 17.16 14.66
CA MET A 477 17.09 15.87 14.49
C MET A 477 17.27 15.00 15.74
N LYS A 478 18.50 14.92 16.25
CA LYS A 478 18.86 14.11 17.41
C LYS A 478 18.42 14.75 18.72
N ARG A 479 18.72 16.05 18.90
CA ARG A 479 18.52 16.75 20.18
C ARG A 479 17.09 17.21 20.44
N LYS A 480 16.41 17.70 19.39
CA LYS A 480 15.05 18.30 19.54
C LYS A 480 13.93 17.33 19.22
N HIS A 481 14.16 16.43 18.25
CA HIS A 481 13.10 15.56 17.74
C HIS A 481 13.27 14.09 18.12
N ASN A 482 14.37 13.76 18.81
CA ASN A 482 14.68 12.39 19.25
C ASN A 482 14.66 11.36 18.11
N VAL A 483 15.06 11.79 16.89
CA VAL A 483 15.20 10.94 15.71
C VAL A 483 16.66 10.50 15.60
N SER A 484 16.90 9.18 15.65
CA SER A 484 18.25 8.63 15.53
C SER A 484 18.78 8.75 14.10
N PRO A 485 20.04 9.20 13.90
CA PRO A 485 20.65 9.23 12.59
C PRO A 485 20.68 7.84 11.95
N GLN A 486 20.30 7.77 10.68
CA GLN A 486 20.43 6.59 9.84
C GLN A 486 21.45 6.84 8.74
N VAL A 487 21.82 5.81 8.01
CA VAL A 487 22.82 5.88 6.93
C VAL A 487 22.46 6.93 5.89
N GLU A 488 21.17 7.10 5.56
CA GLU A 488 20.65 8.05 4.60
C GLU A 488 20.91 9.51 5.02
N HIS A 489 20.73 9.83 6.31
CA HIS A 489 21.02 11.17 6.83
C HIS A 489 22.51 11.48 6.75
N CYS A 490 23.33 10.51 7.13
CA CYS A 490 24.78 10.64 7.05
C CYS A 490 25.26 10.79 5.61
N ALA A 491 24.67 10.03 4.68
CA ALA A 491 24.96 10.17 3.24
C ALA A 491 24.66 11.58 2.72
N CYS A 492 23.55 12.20 3.14
CA CYS A 492 23.25 13.57 2.78
C CYS A 492 24.27 14.57 3.33
N ILE A 493 24.74 14.39 4.58
CA ILE A 493 25.79 15.27 5.15
C ILE A 493 27.11 15.08 4.42
N VAL A 494 27.49 13.84 4.12
CA VAL A 494 28.72 13.54 3.35
C VAL A 494 28.65 14.19 1.96
N ASP A 495 27.52 14.06 1.26
CA ASP A 495 27.32 14.67 -0.05
C ASP A 495 27.36 16.22 0.03
N LEU A 496 26.74 16.82 1.05
CA LEU A 496 26.78 18.25 1.31
C LEU A 496 28.20 18.77 1.52
N LEU A 497 28.99 18.12 2.36
CA LEU A 497 30.39 18.48 2.62
C LEU A 497 31.26 18.27 1.38
N CYS A 498 31.04 17.18 0.65
CA CYS A 498 31.73 16.86 -0.58
C CYS A 498 31.48 17.91 -1.69
N LYS A 499 30.23 18.27 -1.94
CA LYS A 499 29.85 19.30 -2.93
C LYS A 499 30.38 20.69 -2.57
N SER A 500 30.56 20.96 -1.29
CA SER A 500 31.11 22.21 -0.76
C SER A 500 32.66 22.22 -0.73
N GLY A 501 33.34 21.17 -1.22
CA GLY A 501 34.79 21.04 -1.22
C GLY A 501 35.43 20.74 0.14
N ARG A 502 34.64 20.52 1.18
CA ARG A 502 35.10 20.26 2.57
C ARG A 502 35.42 18.77 2.78
N LEU A 503 36.28 18.19 1.91
CA LEU A 503 36.52 16.74 1.83
C LEU A 503 37.10 16.15 3.10
N TRP A 504 38.06 16.82 3.77
CA TRP A 504 38.63 16.32 5.02
C TRP A 504 37.65 16.31 6.18
N GLU A 505 36.72 17.27 6.22
CA GLU A 505 35.64 17.28 7.19
C GLU A 505 34.64 16.16 6.90
N SER A 506 34.35 15.90 5.63
CA SER A 506 33.54 14.77 5.20
C SER A 506 34.14 13.42 5.64
N TYR A 507 35.46 13.23 5.42
CA TYR A 507 36.16 12.04 5.85
C TYR A 507 36.13 11.89 7.38
N LYS A 508 36.40 12.98 8.12
CA LYS A 508 36.31 12.98 9.59
C LYS A 508 34.90 12.61 10.07
N PHE A 509 33.88 13.21 9.45
CA PHE A 509 32.48 12.89 9.76
C PHE A 509 32.18 11.40 9.55
N ILE A 510 32.66 10.80 8.44
CA ILE A 510 32.49 9.36 8.16
C ILE A 510 33.15 8.50 9.25
N CYS A 511 34.35 8.89 9.71
CA CYS A 511 35.03 8.16 10.77
C CYS A 511 34.34 8.28 12.14
N ASP A 512 33.68 9.39 12.41
CA ASP A 512 32.98 9.69 13.67
C ASP A 512 31.51 9.21 13.68
N MET A 513 31.01 8.61 12.60
CA MET A 513 29.64 8.13 12.50
C MET A 513 29.33 7.01 13.51
N GLU A 514 28.18 7.09 14.16
CA GLU A 514 27.64 6.03 15.02
C GLU A 514 27.14 4.79 14.24
N VAL A 515 26.86 4.98 12.95
CA VAL A 515 26.34 3.95 12.03
C VAL A 515 27.46 3.53 11.10
N GLU A 516 27.59 2.24 10.81
CA GLU A 516 28.63 1.72 9.93
C GLU A 516 28.47 2.28 8.49
N PRO A 517 29.52 2.93 7.93
CA PRO A 517 29.47 3.49 6.59
C PRO A 517 29.33 2.42 5.52
N ASN A 518 28.34 2.54 4.65
CA ASN A 518 28.13 1.65 3.52
C ASN A 518 28.94 2.08 2.27
N ALA A 519 28.87 1.26 1.21
CA ALA A 519 29.56 1.55 -0.04
C ALA A 519 29.13 2.87 -0.70
N VAL A 520 27.85 3.28 -0.52
CA VAL A 520 27.33 4.53 -1.09
C VAL A 520 28.06 5.75 -0.51
N ILE A 521 28.26 5.79 0.82
CA ILE A 521 28.95 6.90 1.50
C ILE A 521 30.40 7.02 1.00
N TRP A 522 31.14 5.90 0.95
CA TRP A 522 32.51 5.91 0.47
C TRP A 522 32.61 6.24 -1.04
N SER A 523 31.63 5.79 -1.85
CA SER A 523 31.57 6.14 -3.28
C SER A 523 31.30 7.63 -3.50
N THR A 524 30.47 8.25 -2.65
CA THR A 524 30.22 9.70 -2.69
C THR A 524 31.51 10.46 -2.42
N LEU A 525 32.27 10.09 -1.38
CA LEU A 525 33.57 10.70 -1.07
C LEU A 525 34.57 10.47 -2.20
N LEU A 526 34.68 9.26 -2.73
CA LEU A 526 35.59 8.93 -3.84
C LEU A 526 35.28 9.76 -5.09
N SER A 527 33.99 9.91 -5.43
CA SER A 527 33.56 10.72 -6.57
C SER A 527 33.90 12.19 -6.39
N ALA A 528 33.74 12.71 -5.18
CA ALA A 528 34.12 14.10 -4.86
C ALA A 528 35.64 14.28 -4.87
N CYS A 529 36.42 13.29 -4.45
CA CYS A 529 37.88 13.33 -4.56
C CYS A 529 38.36 13.50 -6.01
N ARG A 530 37.65 12.89 -6.96
CA ARG A 530 37.92 13.11 -8.39
C ARG A 530 37.65 14.57 -8.80
N ALA A 531 36.48 15.09 -8.44
CA ALA A 531 36.08 16.45 -8.81
C ALA A 531 37.03 17.52 -8.23
N HIS A 532 37.58 17.27 -7.04
CA HIS A 532 38.47 18.20 -6.34
C HIS A 532 39.97 17.80 -6.39
N ALA A 533 40.34 16.82 -7.23
CA ALA A 533 41.70 16.34 -7.45
C ALA A 533 42.46 15.92 -6.16
N ASN A 534 41.73 15.35 -5.17
CA ASN A 534 42.31 14.93 -3.91
C ASN A 534 42.66 13.44 -3.92
N VAL A 535 43.89 13.13 -4.28
CA VAL A 535 44.38 11.75 -4.43
C VAL A 535 44.52 11.02 -3.10
N GLU A 536 44.91 11.72 -2.03
CA GLU A 536 45.14 11.13 -0.71
C GLU A 536 43.85 10.54 -0.12
N LEU A 537 42.78 11.33 -0.11
CA LEU A 537 41.46 10.86 0.32
C LEU A 537 40.87 9.83 -0.65
N ALA A 538 41.14 9.95 -1.95
CA ALA A 538 40.69 8.95 -2.92
C ALA A 538 41.27 7.57 -2.64
N LYS A 539 42.54 7.49 -2.24
CA LYS A 539 43.18 6.24 -1.83
C LYS A 539 42.50 5.64 -0.61
N LEU A 540 42.30 6.44 0.45
CA LEU A 540 41.65 5.98 1.68
C LEU A 540 40.21 5.49 1.44
N ALA A 541 39.43 6.23 0.66
CA ALA A 541 38.07 5.85 0.32
C ALA A 541 38.02 4.60 -0.59
N GLY A 542 38.96 4.53 -1.55
CA GLY A 542 39.11 3.40 -2.44
C GLY A 542 39.44 2.10 -1.73
N ASP A 543 40.38 2.14 -0.79
CA ASP A 543 40.75 0.96 0.01
C ASP A 543 39.55 0.40 0.78
N LYS A 544 38.70 1.27 1.34
CA LYS A 544 37.47 0.87 2.03
C LYS A 544 36.45 0.25 1.06
N LEU A 545 36.27 0.86 -0.11
CA LEU A 545 35.34 0.36 -1.12
C LEU A 545 35.76 -0.99 -1.69
N LEU A 546 37.05 -1.20 -1.94
CA LEU A 546 37.58 -2.47 -2.45
C LEU A 546 37.42 -3.64 -1.46
N VAL A 547 37.27 -3.33 -0.16
CA VAL A 547 36.90 -4.33 0.87
C VAL A 547 35.39 -4.60 0.85
N LEU A 548 34.57 -3.54 0.74
CA LEU A 548 33.10 -3.66 0.78
C LEU A 548 32.53 -4.28 -0.50
N GLU A 549 33.03 -3.87 -1.66
CA GLU A 549 32.53 -4.28 -2.98
C GLU A 549 33.67 -4.68 -3.92
N PRO A 550 34.36 -5.79 -3.66
CA PRO A 550 35.55 -6.19 -4.42
C PRO A 550 35.29 -6.52 -5.88
N GLU A 551 34.04 -6.81 -6.24
CA GLU A 551 33.63 -7.17 -7.63
C GLU A 551 33.08 -5.96 -8.41
N ASN A 552 32.96 -4.79 -7.82
CA ASN A 552 32.43 -3.60 -8.47
C ASN A 552 33.49 -2.94 -9.35
N SER A 553 33.42 -3.18 -10.68
CA SER A 553 34.36 -2.64 -11.66
C SER A 553 34.46 -1.10 -11.67
N SER A 554 33.39 -0.41 -11.29
CA SER A 554 33.34 1.06 -11.29
C SER A 554 34.37 1.67 -10.34
N ILE A 555 34.64 1.01 -9.19
CA ILE A 555 35.60 1.48 -8.19
C ILE A 555 37.03 1.47 -8.76
N TYR A 556 37.41 0.35 -9.42
CA TYR A 556 38.73 0.23 -10.03
C TYR A 556 38.94 1.25 -11.16
N VAL A 557 37.91 1.45 -11.99
CA VAL A 557 37.96 2.43 -13.08
C VAL A 557 38.09 3.85 -12.53
N LEU A 558 37.30 4.20 -11.51
CA LEU A 558 37.33 5.55 -10.92
C LEU A 558 38.68 5.85 -10.26
N LEU A 559 39.22 4.92 -9.46
CA LEU A 559 40.56 5.05 -8.88
C LEU A 559 41.65 5.15 -9.94
N SER A 560 41.59 4.27 -10.96
CA SER A 560 42.56 4.30 -12.07
C SER A 560 42.54 5.67 -12.77
N ASN A 561 41.37 6.29 -12.96
CA ASN A 561 41.24 7.60 -13.56
C ASN A 561 41.80 8.70 -12.65
N ILE A 562 41.49 8.70 -11.35
CA ILE A 562 42.02 9.68 -10.38
C ILE A 562 43.56 9.63 -10.35
N TYR A 563 44.15 8.43 -10.34
CA TYR A 563 45.60 8.28 -10.36
C TYR A 563 46.20 8.71 -11.70
N ALA A 564 45.52 8.44 -12.82
CA ALA A 564 45.97 8.89 -14.14
C ALA A 564 45.93 10.43 -14.27
N ASP A 565 44.85 11.05 -13.80
CA ASP A 565 44.69 12.51 -13.79
C ASP A 565 45.81 13.19 -12.95
N ALA A 566 46.28 12.51 -11.91
CA ALA A 566 47.40 12.95 -11.05
C ALA A 566 48.80 12.55 -11.56
N GLY A 567 48.89 11.84 -12.70
CA GLY A 567 50.17 11.37 -13.24
C GLY A 567 50.82 10.19 -12.51
N LEU A 568 50.12 9.53 -11.62
CA LEU A 568 50.57 8.42 -10.79
C LEU A 568 50.47 7.07 -11.53
N TRP A 569 51.24 6.89 -12.58
CA TRP A 569 51.16 5.74 -13.48
C TRP A 569 51.51 4.40 -12.84
N ALA A 570 52.26 4.38 -11.75
CA ALA A 570 52.54 3.18 -10.99
C ALA A 570 51.27 2.65 -10.30
N ASP A 571 50.55 3.55 -9.60
CA ASP A 571 49.30 3.22 -8.93
C ASP A 571 48.18 2.82 -9.91
N VAL A 572 48.16 3.45 -11.11
CA VAL A 572 47.26 3.06 -12.22
C VAL A 572 47.47 1.59 -12.59
N ARG A 573 48.75 1.18 -12.75
CA ARG A 573 49.06 -0.22 -13.05
C ARG A 573 48.66 -1.16 -11.96
N GLU A 574 48.95 -0.83 -10.72
CA GLU A 574 48.62 -1.63 -9.55
C GLU A 574 47.09 -1.91 -9.46
N ILE A 575 46.25 -0.87 -9.56
CA ILE A 575 44.80 -1.00 -9.54
C ILE A 575 44.27 -1.84 -10.72
N ARG A 576 44.83 -1.65 -11.91
CA ARG A 576 44.44 -2.45 -13.09
C ARG A 576 44.85 -3.91 -12.98
N ASP A 577 46.01 -4.19 -12.42
CA ASP A 577 46.47 -5.55 -12.16
C ASP A 577 45.66 -6.22 -11.06
N MET A 578 45.25 -5.48 -10.02
CA MET A 578 44.32 -5.94 -9.00
C MET A 578 42.95 -6.29 -9.60
N MET A 579 42.41 -5.44 -10.49
CA MET A 579 41.16 -5.71 -11.21
C MET A 579 41.24 -7.00 -12.04
N ARG A 580 42.37 -7.21 -12.77
CA ARG A 580 42.62 -8.40 -13.56
C ARG A 580 42.78 -9.66 -12.69
N SER A 581 43.54 -9.59 -11.59
CA SER A 581 43.76 -10.71 -10.68
C SER A 581 42.48 -11.21 -10.05
N LYS A 582 41.53 -10.31 -9.79
CA LYS A 582 40.20 -10.65 -9.27
C LYS A 582 39.18 -11.01 -10.37
N ASN A 583 39.60 -11.05 -11.64
CA ASN A 583 38.76 -11.35 -12.81
C ASN A 583 37.51 -10.44 -12.92
N VAL A 584 37.61 -9.19 -12.46
CA VAL A 584 36.53 -8.21 -12.52
C VAL A 584 36.46 -7.64 -13.93
N GLN A 585 35.36 -7.90 -14.63
CA GLN A 585 35.14 -7.38 -15.98
C GLN A 585 34.50 -5.99 -15.93
N LYS A 586 34.99 -5.09 -16.77
CA LYS A 586 34.36 -3.78 -16.96
C LYS A 586 32.99 -3.97 -17.61
N LEU A 587 31.94 -3.54 -16.95
CA LEU A 587 30.62 -3.44 -17.55
C LEU A 587 30.66 -2.38 -18.65
N SER A 588 30.31 -2.77 -19.86
CA SER A 588 30.20 -1.82 -20.98
C SER A 588 29.01 -0.91 -20.73
N ALA A 589 29.28 0.40 -20.65
CA ALA A 589 28.23 1.39 -20.63
C ALA A 589 27.57 1.47 -22.01
N TYR A 590 26.25 1.52 -22.03
CA TYR A 590 25.47 1.74 -23.25
C TYR A 590 24.42 2.81 -23.01
N SER A 591 24.13 3.57 -24.07
CA SER A 591 22.95 4.43 -24.15
C SER A 591 21.88 3.70 -24.94
N TRP A 592 20.62 4.02 -24.68
CA TRP A 592 19.53 3.46 -25.46
C TRP A 592 18.44 4.51 -25.68
N ILE A 593 17.77 4.39 -26.81
CA ILE A 593 16.55 5.13 -27.14
C ILE A 593 15.50 4.16 -27.61
N GLU A 594 14.25 4.47 -27.36
CA GLU A 594 13.09 3.73 -27.85
C GLU A 594 12.44 4.57 -28.96
N LEU A 595 12.36 3.98 -30.15
CA LEU A 595 11.70 4.57 -31.31
C LEU A 595 10.73 3.55 -31.89
N ASP A 596 9.48 3.93 -32.08
CA ASP A 596 8.42 3.08 -32.65
C ASP A 596 8.24 1.72 -31.94
N GLY A 597 8.53 1.66 -30.61
CA GLY A 597 8.45 0.45 -29.80
C GLY A 597 9.66 -0.49 -29.91
N GLU A 598 10.72 -0.08 -30.61
CA GLU A 598 11.99 -0.80 -30.68
C GLU A 598 13.09 -0.08 -29.87
N VAL A 599 13.83 -0.86 -29.07
CA VAL A 599 14.93 -0.33 -28.23
C VAL A 599 16.24 -0.40 -29.02
N HIS A 600 16.76 0.76 -29.38
CA HIS A 600 18.07 0.91 -30.03
C HIS A 600 19.14 1.16 -28.97
N ARG A 601 20.14 0.26 -28.87
CA ARG A 601 21.26 0.37 -27.94
C ARG A 601 22.50 0.84 -28.65
N PHE A 602 23.24 1.73 -28.00
CA PHE A 602 24.48 2.30 -28.53
C PHE A 602 25.61 2.12 -27.52
N LEU A 603 26.69 1.51 -27.97
CA LEU A 603 27.95 1.41 -27.24
C LEU A 603 28.92 2.46 -27.75
N VAL A 604 29.96 2.77 -26.98
CA VAL A 604 31.02 3.64 -27.41
C VAL A 604 31.72 3.05 -28.64
N GLN A 605 31.79 3.81 -29.73
CA GLN A 605 32.35 3.38 -31.04
C GLN A 605 31.58 2.20 -31.67
N ASP A 606 30.29 2.06 -31.37
CA ASP A 606 29.46 1.00 -31.93
C ASP A 606 29.11 1.28 -33.40
N SER A 607 29.48 0.37 -34.28
CA SER A 607 29.14 0.40 -35.70
C SER A 607 28.08 -0.67 -36.08
N TYR A 608 27.51 -1.40 -35.10
CA TYR A 608 26.58 -2.49 -35.37
C TYR A 608 25.15 -2.00 -35.69
N HIS A 609 24.82 -0.76 -35.35
CA HIS A 609 23.49 -0.24 -35.67
C HIS A 609 23.33 -0.09 -37.20
N PRO A 610 22.20 -0.53 -37.81
CA PRO A 610 22.00 -0.48 -39.27
C PRO A 610 22.20 0.91 -39.90
N ARG A 611 21.94 1.97 -39.12
CA ARG A 611 22.09 3.36 -39.54
C ARG A 611 23.28 4.04 -38.87
N SER A 612 24.30 3.30 -38.48
CA SER A 612 25.47 3.87 -37.77
C SER A 612 26.17 4.98 -38.54
N ALA A 613 26.32 4.81 -39.86
CA ALA A 613 26.98 5.85 -40.71
C ALA A 613 26.23 7.20 -40.69
N GLU A 614 24.89 7.16 -40.83
CA GLU A 614 24.05 8.37 -40.77
C GLU A 614 24.07 9.01 -39.38
N ILE A 615 24.08 8.20 -38.33
CA ILE A 615 24.12 8.67 -36.93
C ILE A 615 25.45 9.36 -36.66
N TYR A 616 26.59 8.78 -37.06
CA TYR A 616 27.89 9.38 -36.86
C TYR A 616 28.09 10.64 -37.71
N GLU A 617 27.56 10.70 -38.93
CA GLU A 617 27.58 11.90 -39.76
C GLU A 617 26.86 13.09 -39.06
N VAL A 618 25.70 12.81 -38.42
CA VAL A 618 24.95 13.83 -37.65
C VAL A 618 25.72 14.22 -36.38
N VAL A 619 26.27 13.26 -35.64
CA VAL A 619 27.05 13.51 -34.42
C VAL A 619 28.30 14.33 -34.72
N ASP A 620 29.03 14.00 -35.78
CA ASP A 620 30.22 14.76 -36.22
C ASP A 620 29.85 16.17 -36.68
N GLY A 621 28.72 16.30 -37.38
CA GLY A 621 28.17 17.59 -37.77
C GLY A 621 27.81 18.48 -36.58
N LEU A 622 27.16 17.92 -35.55
CA LEU A 622 26.84 18.61 -34.31
C LEU A 622 28.13 18.95 -33.52
N GLY A 623 29.08 18.01 -33.44
CA GLY A 623 30.39 18.26 -32.82
C GLY A 623 31.11 19.44 -33.46
N SER A 624 31.16 19.50 -34.81
CA SER A 624 31.77 20.62 -35.55
C SER A 624 31.05 21.95 -35.31
N GLN A 625 29.72 21.94 -35.13
CA GLN A 625 28.97 23.14 -34.79
C GLN A 625 29.27 23.60 -33.36
N LEU A 626 29.35 22.67 -32.38
CA LEU A 626 29.69 22.97 -30.99
C LEU A 626 31.11 23.50 -30.85
N ASP A 627 32.09 22.99 -31.63
CA ASP A 627 33.45 23.50 -31.66
C ASP A 627 33.51 24.93 -32.21
N HIS A 628 32.62 25.31 -33.12
CA HIS A 628 32.47 26.69 -33.60
C HIS A 628 31.85 27.63 -32.54
N PHE A 629 30.96 27.11 -31.68
CA PHE A 629 30.38 27.89 -30.57
C PHE A 629 31.26 27.89 -29.31
N GLY A 630 32.14 26.91 -29.14
CA GLY A 630 32.99 26.72 -27.96
C GLY A 630 34.19 27.65 -27.83
N THR A 631 34.35 28.64 -28.73
CA THR A 631 35.38 29.71 -28.63
C THR A 631 34.91 30.93 -27.84
N ASP A 632 33.68 30.95 -27.33
CA ASP A 632 33.17 32.07 -26.54
C ASP A 632 32.77 31.57 -25.11
N PRO A 633 33.62 31.84 -24.09
CA PRO A 633 33.39 31.34 -22.73
C PRO A 633 32.13 31.90 -22.05
N GLU A 634 31.54 32.98 -22.58
CA GLU A 634 30.35 33.60 -21.98
C GLU A 634 29.02 32.93 -22.37
N LEU A 635 28.97 32.14 -23.46
CA LEU A 635 27.75 31.49 -23.95
C LEU A 635 27.50 30.09 -23.34
N VAL A 636 28.49 29.50 -22.66
CA VAL A 636 28.34 28.17 -22.01
C VAL A 636 27.62 28.25 -20.66
N LEU A 637 27.50 29.44 -20.07
CA LEU A 637 26.85 29.66 -18.77
C LEU A 637 25.33 29.94 -18.86
N GLU A 638 24.78 30.16 -20.07
CA GLU A 638 23.33 30.36 -20.24
C GLU A 638 22.57 29.10 -20.71
N ALA A 639 23.27 27.98 -20.94
CA ALA A 639 22.66 26.73 -21.46
C ALA A 639 22.81 25.51 -20.54
N CYS A 640 23.17 25.74 -19.26
CA CYS A 640 23.17 24.67 -18.24
C CYS A 640 22.14 24.92 -17.16
#